data_1aa3c80a4d6148449b77ac690ccf3c51
#
_entry.id   1aa3c80a4d6148449b77ac690ccf3c51
#
_cell.length_a   1.000
_cell.length_b   1.000
_cell.length_c   1.000
_cell.angle_alpha   90.00
_cell.angle_beta   90.00
_cell.angle_gamma   90.00
#
_symmetry.space_group_name_H-M   'P 1'
#
loop_
_entity.id
_entity.type
_entity.pdbx_description
1 polymer ?
#
loop_
_entity_poly.entity_id
_entity_poly.type
_entity_poly.pdbx_seq_one_letter_code
_entity_poly.pdbx_strand_id
1 'polypeptide(L)'
;MKFDIKKFLCGTAFALSATPVFAAQNVIEVDDTHPGIAIYTDNMLAADLAIWNPPSRYYDMAPALVDGGYTLFRFPNGSLSNDYHWNGAGKYDSTGLWTPSEESWAPGFLGETIYRGTTKDNYGFIRRSHLADGDMETMWWGEILDPKDPPWIVIEFPEKKDLDSIIIDWGNLRPKSFDLSYWTEDYADYPGVHQHAENKLKRWGTVKVTGNQTKYKFPTTRARYVAVKFKTTDLPSKGVQIREMKLFSGSDDLLAGNDYKFFAMSTRNGDKPRTDWTNIKWHFEEFMTYLKDRQGFSDGWSKAVICVNAGTGTAKEAAAWVKYANKIKKYNIKQWQIGNELDGEWEESGPLSARQYAARFIEYARAMKAVDSSIILHGPMFSTHKMLQKGAGLNDGKYWMAEFLRIVGEAEKADGKHYLDVVDLHTYPYWAPENLNAKDMLKATMEVGPNADTLNAWMNKYLEGKRGVFLSEFSTSVQGSQIWMDYPQAAGIANIFAQYLVRFGDRFQALPWDAFGNVFEGPDHTWGTISMTALVKEGSWNLWGSLEPTAEYYGVYMAYKRFLDPGLGYAVVPVKSTTESVVPYAVCLLEENDNHVDRCHVLLINLTDTKQIVQVDRKSEKKKPSNYRTEVDVFGAEQFKWIGDQKDAYPYPKMGPSGRLLEGKNRDIEIPPFGTVVVRMNAFIHTKPTSPTIIAAALEKKVMTFGDTLDLFVTATEKTSKPLAGANIQIKKWDNKGTLTVRATPDDGKWNSSIESFHIQVPVTNKVSIGKKEIKLTVSNGLKNCYPDTLNIPFRIRGAYRTTSVMENFDNGLDNVSWFPVVNGDNATSMDAKIINGTPPLGSYIRHDFIVEQPPELGWPNYSGAYYNVPEEVKKSVGIVFDYSTTHNNPKGYHELQIMSSQVEDYDEFMIRLKNTHGNWVRDTLIWENMKQEGWGKTIPQLDPTKIKNFAFRARHSGKGYISLDNIYLLGEDGKEVPMPKGLRRLR
;
A
#
# COMPACT_ATOMS: atom_id res chain seq x y z
N MET A 1 -66.25 -17.11 -13.78
CA MET A 1 -66.49 -18.09 -14.83
C MET A 1 -65.44 -19.17 -14.69
N LYS A 2 -65.88 -20.35 -14.24
CA LYS A 2 -65.09 -21.57 -14.21
C LYS A 2 -65.00 -22.10 -15.62
N PHE A 3 -63.81 -22.50 -16.10
CA PHE A 3 -63.73 -23.45 -17.20
C PHE A 3 -62.81 -24.61 -16.82
N ASP A 4 -63.35 -25.76 -17.09
CA ASP A 4 -62.98 -27.09 -16.65
C ASP A 4 -61.92 -27.70 -17.59
N ILE A 5 -60.89 -28.33 -16.99
CA ILE A 5 -59.89 -29.12 -17.69
C ILE A 5 -60.31 -30.56 -17.68
N LYS A 6 -60.70 -31.12 -18.85
CA LYS A 6 -60.49 -32.54 -19.15
C LYS A 6 -60.84 -32.85 -20.63
N LYS A 7 -59.92 -33.62 -21.21
CA LYS A 7 -59.98 -34.36 -22.50
C LYS A 7 -59.24 -33.71 -23.68
N PHE A 8 -58.08 -34.23 -23.91
CA PHE A 8 -57.72 -34.93 -25.14
C PHE A 8 -56.42 -35.70 -24.94
N LEU A 9 -56.54 -37.00 -24.70
CA LEU A 9 -55.52 -38.01 -24.93
C LEU A 9 -55.84 -38.66 -26.31
N CYS A 10 -54.91 -38.60 -27.24
CA CYS A 10 -54.59 -39.68 -28.18
C CYS A 10 -53.40 -39.30 -29.08
N GLY A 11 -52.24 -39.87 -28.85
CA GLY A 11 -51.56 -40.78 -29.76
C GLY A 11 -50.72 -40.12 -30.85
N THR A 12 -49.46 -40.09 -30.65
CA THR A 12 -48.44 -40.69 -31.53
C THR A 12 -47.07 -40.52 -30.91
N ALA A 13 -46.50 -41.60 -30.40
CA ALA A 13 -45.11 -41.67 -29.98
C ALA A 13 -44.20 -41.63 -31.21
N PHE A 14 -43.61 -40.51 -31.52
CA PHE A 14 -42.37 -40.44 -32.28
C PHE A 14 -41.19 -40.57 -31.29
N ALA A 15 -40.59 -41.74 -31.26
CA ALA A 15 -39.29 -41.94 -30.64
C ALA A 15 -38.29 -41.20 -31.50
N LEU A 16 -38.02 -39.94 -31.12
CA LEU A 16 -36.78 -39.27 -31.48
C LEU A 16 -35.68 -39.92 -30.65
N SER A 17 -34.93 -40.81 -31.27
CA SER A 17 -33.60 -41.18 -30.81
C SER A 17 -32.74 -39.92 -30.80
N ALA A 18 -32.69 -39.25 -29.65
CA ALA A 18 -31.65 -38.27 -29.39
C ALA A 18 -30.33 -39.02 -29.33
N THR A 19 -29.64 -39.09 -30.45
CA THR A 19 -28.20 -39.29 -30.44
C THR A 19 -27.64 -38.19 -29.55
N PRO A 20 -26.88 -38.52 -28.49
CA PRO A 20 -26.21 -37.50 -27.75
C PRO A 20 -25.23 -36.81 -28.73
N VAL A 21 -25.51 -35.57 -29.08
CA VAL A 21 -24.51 -34.71 -29.68
C VAL A 21 -23.46 -34.55 -28.58
N PHE A 22 -22.42 -35.35 -28.63
CA PHE A 22 -21.22 -35.09 -27.86
C PHE A 22 -20.74 -33.70 -28.33
N ALA A 23 -21.00 -32.67 -27.54
CA ALA A 23 -20.37 -31.40 -27.72
C ALA A 23 -18.87 -31.68 -27.80
N ALA A 24 -18.22 -31.19 -28.84
CA ALA A 24 -16.76 -31.35 -29.00
C ALA A 24 -16.11 -30.91 -27.70
N GLN A 25 -15.38 -31.81 -27.06
CA GLN A 25 -14.76 -31.56 -25.77
C GLN A 25 -13.63 -30.55 -25.98
N ASN A 26 -13.64 -29.46 -25.25
CA ASN A 26 -12.54 -28.48 -25.32
C ASN A 26 -11.25 -29.09 -24.79
N VAL A 27 -10.18 -28.96 -25.58
CA VAL A 27 -8.85 -29.55 -25.27
C VAL A 27 -7.81 -28.46 -25.19
N ILE A 28 -6.94 -28.60 -24.19
CA ILE A 28 -5.70 -27.84 -24.05
C ILE A 28 -4.56 -28.77 -24.44
N GLU A 29 -3.91 -28.50 -25.56
CA GLU A 29 -2.80 -29.30 -26.08
C GLU A 29 -1.47 -28.71 -25.65
N VAL A 30 -0.70 -29.47 -24.86
CA VAL A 30 0.64 -29.09 -24.38
C VAL A 30 1.70 -29.80 -25.23
N ASP A 31 2.55 -29.02 -25.91
CA ASP A 31 3.67 -29.56 -26.69
C ASP A 31 4.94 -29.62 -25.83
N ASP A 32 5.03 -30.60 -24.97
CA ASP A 32 6.16 -30.88 -24.09
C ASP A 32 7.39 -31.47 -24.81
N THR A 33 7.31 -31.63 -26.11
CA THR A 33 8.45 -32.08 -26.97
C THR A 33 9.32 -30.96 -27.49
N HIS A 34 8.90 -29.70 -27.32
CA HIS A 34 9.60 -28.51 -27.79
C HIS A 34 9.82 -27.50 -26.66
N PRO A 35 10.76 -27.76 -25.73
CA PRO A 35 11.07 -26.82 -24.69
C PRO A 35 11.62 -25.50 -25.26
N GLY A 36 11.10 -24.38 -24.78
CA GLY A 36 11.49 -23.03 -25.17
C GLY A 36 12.38 -22.35 -24.13
N ILE A 37 11.99 -21.17 -23.71
CA ILE A 37 12.77 -20.32 -22.78
C ILE A 37 12.84 -20.97 -21.41
N ALA A 38 14.05 -21.01 -20.81
CA ALA A 38 14.25 -21.45 -19.43
C ALA A 38 13.78 -20.41 -18.43
N ILE A 39 13.29 -20.88 -17.29
CA ILE A 39 12.83 -20.08 -16.15
C ILE A 39 13.51 -20.58 -14.89
N TYR A 40 14.22 -19.69 -14.21
CA TYR A 40 14.73 -19.91 -12.85
C TYR A 40 14.07 -18.90 -11.93
N THR A 41 13.44 -19.37 -10.88
CA THR A 41 12.49 -18.57 -10.10
C THR A 41 13.12 -17.68 -9.04
N ASP A 42 14.43 -17.74 -8.83
CA ASP A 42 15.11 -16.95 -7.82
C ASP A 42 15.04 -15.44 -8.15
N ASN A 43 14.66 -14.64 -7.16
CA ASN A 43 14.56 -13.17 -7.29
C ASN A 43 13.62 -12.69 -8.41
N MET A 44 12.54 -13.39 -8.64
CA MET A 44 11.55 -13.03 -9.65
C MET A 44 10.45 -12.11 -9.11
N LEU A 45 10.04 -12.30 -7.85
CA LEU A 45 8.91 -11.61 -7.26
C LEU A 45 9.35 -10.56 -6.25
N ALA A 46 8.89 -9.33 -6.46
CA ALA A 46 9.16 -8.18 -5.62
C ALA A 46 7.90 -7.70 -4.89
N ALA A 47 8.07 -7.14 -3.71
CA ALA A 47 7.05 -6.43 -2.97
C ALA A 47 7.45 -4.96 -2.76
N ASP A 48 6.46 -4.14 -2.63
CA ASP A 48 6.58 -2.71 -2.47
C ASP A 48 6.46 -2.32 -1.00
N LEU A 49 7.49 -1.69 -0.45
CA LEU A 49 7.51 -1.25 0.93
C LEU A 49 7.57 0.28 0.99
N ALA A 50 6.47 0.88 0.59
CA ALA A 50 6.37 2.31 0.36
C ALA A 50 6.52 3.15 1.63
N ILE A 51 7.08 4.34 1.47
CA ILE A 51 7.36 5.26 2.57
C ILE A 51 6.10 5.81 3.26
N TRP A 52 4.94 5.76 2.60
CA TRP A 52 3.68 6.26 3.17
C TRP A 52 2.99 5.29 4.12
N ASN A 53 3.38 4.03 4.14
CA ASN A 53 2.76 3.04 4.99
C ASN A 53 3.40 2.96 6.39
N PRO A 54 2.62 2.71 7.44
CA PRO A 54 3.17 2.52 8.77
C PRO A 54 4.12 1.31 8.85
N PRO A 55 5.30 1.45 9.46
CA PRO A 55 6.26 0.35 9.60
C PRO A 55 5.68 -0.91 10.24
N SER A 56 4.78 -0.75 11.22
CA SER A 56 4.12 -1.86 11.89
C SER A 56 3.40 -2.79 10.92
N ARG A 57 2.83 -2.26 9.83
CA ARG A 57 2.12 -3.05 8.84
C ARG A 57 3.05 -3.97 8.07
N TYR A 58 4.23 -3.49 7.73
CA TYR A 58 5.23 -4.33 7.08
C TYR A 58 5.69 -5.49 7.96
N TYR A 59 5.82 -5.24 9.27
CA TYR A 59 6.12 -6.30 10.22
C TYR A 59 4.98 -7.31 10.34
N ASP A 60 3.74 -6.86 10.31
CA ASP A 60 2.56 -7.73 10.38
C ASP A 60 2.39 -8.59 9.12
N MET A 61 2.73 -8.07 7.93
CA MET A 61 2.59 -8.79 6.66
C MET A 61 3.83 -9.61 6.26
N ALA A 62 4.94 -9.49 6.99
CA ALA A 62 6.15 -10.23 6.66
C ALA A 62 5.94 -11.75 6.48
N PRO A 63 5.16 -12.44 7.34
CA PRO A 63 4.89 -13.87 7.15
C PRO A 63 4.19 -14.19 5.82
N ALA A 64 3.24 -13.36 5.40
CA ALA A 64 2.51 -13.54 4.15
C ALA A 64 3.42 -13.28 2.93
N LEU A 65 4.30 -12.28 3.00
CA LEU A 65 5.27 -12.01 1.95
C LEU A 65 6.27 -13.18 1.80
N VAL A 66 6.76 -13.70 2.92
CA VAL A 66 7.65 -14.89 2.91
C VAL A 66 6.92 -16.09 2.31
N ASP A 67 5.69 -16.38 2.74
CA ASP A 67 4.90 -17.48 2.20
C ASP A 67 4.57 -17.30 0.72
N GLY A 68 4.24 -16.08 0.30
CA GLY A 68 4.00 -15.71 -1.10
C GLY A 68 5.23 -15.88 -2.00
N GLY A 69 6.43 -15.96 -1.41
CA GLY A 69 7.70 -16.13 -2.14
C GLY A 69 8.29 -14.81 -2.63
N TYR A 70 7.95 -13.70 -2.00
CA TYR A 70 8.53 -12.40 -2.29
C TYR A 70 9.98 -12.37 -1.80
N THR A 71 10.90 -12.06 -2.67
CA THR A 71 12.35 -12.09 -2.39
C THR A 71 13.04 -10.77 -2.69
N LEU A 72 12.37 -9.84 -3.35
CA LEU A 72 12.85 -8.50 -3.63
C LEU A 72 11.93 -7.47 -2.99
N PHE A 73 12.49 -6.33 -2.61
CA PHE A 73 11.74 -5.28 -1.90
C PHE A 73 12.13 -3.91 -2.43
N ARG A 74 11.14 -3.16 -2.94
CA ARG A 74 11.33 -1.84 -3.54
C ARG A 74 11.10 -0.73 -2.52
N PHE A 75 11.95 0.31 -2.57
CA PHE A 75 11.91 1.49 -1.70
C PHE A 75 12.49 2.71 -2.44
N PRO A 76 12.05 3.96 -2.20
CA PRO A 76 10.94 4.44 -1.36
C PRO A 76 9.58 4.33 -2.01
N ASN A 77 9.52 4.14 -3.31
CA ASN A 77 8.39 3.77 -4.12
C ASN A 77 7.59 4.87 -4.80
N GLY A 78 7.03 4.54 -5.97
CA GLY A 78 6.12 5.34 -6.77
C GLY A 78 6.64 6.75 -7.06
N SER A 79 5.73 7.66 -7.32
CA SER A 79 6.01 9.07 -7.60
C SER A 79 6.85 9.75 -6.53
N LEU A 80 6.73 9.31 -5.27
CA LEU A 80 7.53 9.86 -4.16
C LEU A 80 9.03 9.66 -4.34
N SER A 81 9.45 8.67 -5.11
CA SER A 81 10.87 8.45 -5.42
C SER A 81 11.51 9.65 -6.12
N ASN A 82 10.73 10.42 -6.88
CA ASN A 82 11.21 11.59 -7.61
C ASN A 82 11.43 12.83 -6.74
N ASP A 83 10.99 12.78 -5.48
CA ASP A 83 11.13 13.86 -4.51
C ASP A 83 11.92 13.45 -3.25
N TYR A 84 12.16 12.15 -3.09
CA TYR A 84 12.80 11.63 -1.89
C TYR A 84 14.31 11.85 -1.90
N HIS A 85 14.81 12.58 -0.91
CA HIS A 85 16.22 12.78 -0.66
C HIS A 85 16.67 11.92 0.51
N TRP A 86 17.41 10.87 0.21
CA TRP A 86 17.70 9.76 1.12
C TRP A 86 18.41 10.12 2.44
N ASN A 87 19.07 11.27 2.50
CA ASN A 87 19.77 11.75 3.68
C ASN A 87 19.44 13.21 4.06
N GLY A 88 18.32 13.71 3.59
CA GLY A 88 17.80 15.02 3.96
C GLY A 88 18.61 16.21 3.46
N ALA A 89 18.44 17.36 4.11
CA ALA A 89 19.22 18.57 3.83
C ALA A 89 20.65 18.44 4.34
N GLY A 90 21.60 18.85 3.54
CA GLY A 90 23.00 18.78 3.90
C GLY A 90 23.91 19.20 2.75
N LYS A 91 25.12 18.71 2.73
CA LYS A 91 26.10 18.99 1.69
C LYS A 91 26.94 17.77 1.36
N TYR A 92 27.49 17.73 0.16
CA TYR A 92 28.49 16.73 -0.20
C TYR A 92 29.85 17.16 0.35
N ASP A 93 30.57 16.25 0.97
CA ASP A 93 31.97 16.43 1.32
C ASP A 93 32.90 16.27 0.09
N SER A 94 34.19 16.48 0.29
CA SER A 94 35.19 16.33 -0.78
C SER A 94 35.30 14.92 -1.33
N THR A 95 34.78 13.91 -0.62
CA THR A 95 34.74 12.50 -1.05
C THR A 95 33.47 12.17 -1.84
N GLY A 96 32.54 13.12 -1.97
CA GLY A 96 31.26 12.93 -2.61
C GLY A 96 30.23 12.24 -1.74
N LEU A 97 30.45 12.15 -0.44
CA LEU A 97 29.48 11.68 0.53
C LEU A 97 28.60 12.85 0.99
N TRP A 98 27.32 12.60 1.07
CA TRP A 98 26.37 13.55 1.63
C TRP A 98 26.51 13.60 3.15
N THR A 99 26.69 14.79 3.68
CA THR A 99 26.70 15.03 5.12
C THR A 99 25.44 15.81 5.48
N PRO A 100 24.54 15.27 6.31
CA PRO A 100 23.40 16.01 6.82
C PRO A 100 23.85 17.27 7.54
N SER A 101 23.11 18.37 7.39
CA SER A 101 23.32 19.55 8.21
C SER A 101 22.70 19.32 9.59
N GLU A 102 23.07 20.17 10.57
CA GLU A 102 22.43 20.17 11.89
C GLU A 102 20.92 20.46 11.79
N GLU A 103 20.50 21.16 10.73
CA GLU A 103 19.09 21.42 10.40
C GLU A 103 18.41 20.22 9.71
N SER A 104 19.18 19.26 9.25
CA SER A 104 18.67 18.05 8.60
C SER A 104 18.46 16.95 9.62
N TRP A 105 17.34 16.95 10.25
CA TRP A 105 16.96 16.02 11.32
C TRP A 105 16.52 14.64 10.83
N ALA A 106 16.13 14.50 9.57
CA ALA A 106 15.78 13.22 8.93
C ALA A 106 15.92 13.29 7.42
N PRO A 107 16.18 12.18 6.74
CA PRO A 107 15.98 12.06 5.30
C PRO A 107 14.50 12.26 4.97
N GLY A 108 14.20 12.62 3.73
CA GLY A 108 12.82 12.85 3.36
C GLY A 108 12.63 13.69 2.12
N PHE A 109 11.47 14.30 2.05
CA PHE A 109 11.07 15.15 0.95
C PHE A 109 11.50 16.58 1.18
N LEU A 110 11.98 17.21 0.13
CA LEU A 110 12.39 18.61 0.12
C LEU A 110 11.43 19.42 -0.76
N GLY A 111 11.39 20.71 -0.53
CA GLY A 111 10.66 21.64 -1.37
C GLY A 111 9.16 21.63 -1.14
N GLU A 112 8.43 20.67 -1.68
CA GLU A 112 6.96 20.64 -1.60
C GLU A 112 6.40 20.80 -0.19
N THR A 113 7.03 20.13 0.76
CA THR A 113 6.58 20.13 2.15
C THR A 113 6.69 21.47 2.82
N ILE A 114 7.53 22.31 2.28
CA ILE A 114 7.92 23.56 2.92
C ILE A 114 6.88 24.66 2.68
N TYR A 115 6.34 24.73 1.49
CA TYR A 115 5.44 25.81 1.15
C TYR A 115 4.02 25.68 1.72
N ARG A 116 3.69 24.53 2.24
CA ARG A 116 2.40 24.26 2.90
C ARG A 116 2.38 24.57 4.39
N GLY A 117 3.44 25.13 4.92
CA GLY A 117 3.50 25.46 6.34
C GLY A 117 3.62 24.26 7.25
N THR A 118 4.12 23.14 6.75
CA THR A 118 4.49 22.01 7.58
C THR A 118 5.63 22.37 8.52
N THR A 119 5.92 21.54 9.49
CA THR A 119 6.91 21.84 10.51
C THR A 119 8.29 22.07 9.92
N LYS A 120 9.11 22.87 10.59
CA LYS A 120 10.54 23.06 10.24
C LYS A 120 11.32 21.75 10.09
N ASP A 121 10.73 20.69 10.57
CA ASP A 121 11.30 19.35 10.54
C ASP A 121 11.32 18.71 9.13
N ASN A 122 10.53 19.22 8.22
CA ASN A 122 10.50 18.77 6.81
C ASN A 122 11.30 19.68 5.89
N TYR A 123 12.16 20.47 6.46
CA TYR A 123 12.87 21.50 5.83
C TYR A 123 14.20 21.00 5.24
N GLY A 124 14.50 21.41 4.03
CA GLY A 124 15.75 21.03 3.39
C GLY A 124 16.05 21.84 2.13
N PHE A 125 17.25 21.68 1.59
CA PHE A 125 17.66 22.30 0.35
C PHE A 125 17.32 21.45 -0.85
N ILE A 126 16.65 22.02 -1.84
CA ILE A 126 16.62 21.50 -3.19
C ILE A 126 17.87 22.02 -3.89
N ARG A 127 18.70 21.12 -4.36
CA ARG A 127 19.98 21.48 -4.93
C ARG A 127 19.87 21.96 -6.36
N ARG A 128 19.05 21.30 -7.16
CA ARG A 128 18.73 21.68 -8.53
C ARG A 128 17.29 21.30 -8.78
N SER A 129 16.43 22.26 -8.78
CA SER A 129 15.14 22.12 -9.43
C SER A 129 15.34 22.35 -10.93
N HIS A 130 14.45 21.86 -11.75
CA HIS A 130 14.40 22.23 -13.17
C HIS A 130 14.24 23.75 -13.40
N LEU A 131 14.11 24.50 -12.33
CA LEU A 131 14.07 25.96 -12.35
C LEU A 131 15.45 26.58 -12.62
N ALA A 132 16.52 25.92 -12.17
CA ALA A 132 17.89 26.48 -12.24
C ALA A 132 18.94 25.34 -12.28
N ASP A 133 18.75 24.36 -13.13
CA ASP A 133 19.67 23.21 -13.26
C ASP A 133 20.72 23.42 -14.38
N GLY A 134 20.64 24.51 -15.12
CA GLY A 134 21.52 24.85 -16.23
C GLY A 134 21.18 24.10 -17.52
N ASP A 135 20.08 23.37 -17.56
CA ASP A 135 19.63 22.61 -18.72
C ASP A 135 18.38 23.25 -19.34
N MET A 136 18.52 23.83 -20.51
CA MET A 136 17.42 24.47 -21.25
C MET A 136 16.39 23.49 -21.81
N GLU A 137 16.67 22.19 -21.79
CA GLU A 137 15.73 21.15 -22.23
C GLU A 137 14.76 20.73 -21.10
N THR A 138 15.13 20.94 -19.86
CA THR A 138 14.25 20.74 -18.70
C THR A 138 13.36 21.96 -18.47
N MET A 139 12.33 21.82 -17.63
CA MET A 139 11.51 22.94 -17.23
C MET A 139 10.76 22.67 -15.93
N TRP A 140 10.63 23.70 -15.12
CA TRP A 140 9.66 23.73 -14.05
C TRP A 140 8.29 24.12 -14.60
N TRP A 141 7.25 23.44 -14.16
CA TRP A 141 5.89 23.72 -14.56
C TRP A 141 4.99 23.98 -13.34
N GLY A 142 4.57 25.23 -13.17
CA GLY A 142 3.54 25.64 -12.19
C GLY A 142 2.15 25.51 -12.81
N GLU A 143 1.38 24.51 -12.45
CA GLU A 143 0.02 24.27 -12.91
C GLU A 143 -0.99 25.09 -12.11
N ILE A 144 -2.08 25.54 -12.75
CA ILE A 144 -3.19 26.17 -12.04
C ILE A 144 -4.16 25.09 -11.60
N LEU A 145 -4.10 24.72 -10.34
CA LEU A 145 -5.01 23.75 -9.73
C LEU A 145 -6.24 24.43 -9.15
N ASP A 146 -6.06 25.56 -8.48
CA ASP A 146 -7.12 26.45 -8.05
C ASP A 146 -6.93 27.84 -8.69
N PRO A 147 -7.93 28.37 -9.42
CA PRO A 147 -7.87 29.72 -9.96
C PRO A 147 -7.70 30.82 -8.89
N LYS A 148 -8.00 30.54 -7.63
CA LYS A 148 -7.84 31.45 -6.50
C LYS A 148 -6.43 31.41 -5.91
N ASP A 149 -5.69 30.34 -6.16
CA ASP A 149 -4.33 30.13 -5.66
C ASP A 149 -3.37 29.85 -6.83
N PRO A 150 -2.99 30.87 -7.61
CA PRO A 150 -2.10 30.70 -8.74
C PRO A 150 -0.70 30.29 -8.27
N PRO A 151 0.05 29.53 -9.10
CA PRO A 151 1.39 29.13 -8.78
C PRO A 151 2.30 30.32 -8.48
N TRP A 152 3.22 30.15 -7.54
CA TRP A 152 4.25 31.12 -7.24
C TRP A 152 5.50 30.43 -6.69
N ILE A 153 6.63 31.13 -6.68
CA ILE A 153 7.94 30.61 -6.36
C ILE A 153 8.54 31.46 -5.23
N VAL A 154 9.12 30.80 -4.24
CA VAL A 154 9.96 31.46 -3.23
C VAL A 154 11.34 30.81 -3.25
N ILE A 155 12.37 31.63 -3.31
CA ILE A 155 13.77 31.22 -3.17
C ILE A 155 14.27 31.79 -1.85
N GLU A 156 14.86 30.93 -1.02
CA GLU A 156 15.51 31.31 0.23
C GLU A 156 17.00 31.01 0.14
N PHE A 157 17.82 32.02 0.39
CA PHE A 157 19.26 31.86 0.58
C PHE A 157 19.60 31.55 2.04
N PRO A 158 20.67 30.80 2.31
CA PRO A 158 21.12 30.52 3.69
C PRO A 158 21.44 31.79 4.48
N GLU A 159 21.87 32.81 3.79
CA GLU A 159 22.14 34.15 4.32
C GLU A 159 21.68 35.24 3.37
N LYS A 160 21.56 36.47 3.85
CA LYS A 160 21.21 37.62 3.01
C LYS A 160 22.22 37.85 1.91
N LYS A 161 21.77 37.90 0.66
CA LYS A 161 22.57 38.20 -0.54
C LYS A 161 22.21 39.59 -1.09
N ASP A 162 23.15 40.27 -1.71
CA ASP A 162 22.91 41.49 -2.44
C ASP A 162 22.41 41.10 -3.83
N LEU A 163 21.17 41.43 -4.15
CA LEU A 163 20.48 41.06 -5.38
C LEU A 163 20.23 42.30 -6.24
N ASP A 164 20.45 42.23 -7.55
CA ASP A 164 20.24 43.34 -8.48
C ASP A 164 19.52 43.00 -9.77
N SER A 165 19.41 41.73 -10.14
CA SER A 165 18.74 41.35 -11.37
C SER A 165 18.29 39.89 -11.42
N ILE A 166 17.31 39.62 -12.26
CA ILE A 166 16.77 38.30 -12.55
C ILE A 166 16.68 38.07 -14.06
N ILE A 167 17.00 36.86 -14.50
CA ILE A 167 16.74 36.38 -15.84
C ILE A 167 15.87 35.12 -15.74
N ILE A 168 14.79 35.08 -16.54
CA ILE A 168 13.91 33.91 -16.63
C ILE A 168 13.77 33.53 -18.10
N ASP A 169 14.10 32.31 -18.42
CA ASP A 169 13.83 31.65 -19.69
C ASP A 169 12.55 30.84 -19.59
N TRP A 170 11.58 31.20 -20.43
CA TRP A 170 10.24 30.66 -20.36
C TRP A 170 10.07 29.44 -21.29
N GLY A 171 9.21 28.53 -20.88
CA GLY A 171 8.68 27.50 -21.74
C GLY A 171 7.59 28.04 -22.70
N ASN A 172 6.78 27.14 -23.24
CA ASN A 172 5.68 27.50 -24.13
C ASN A 172 4.52 28.20 -23.41
N LEU A 173 4.32 27.87 -22.14
CA LEU A 173 3.29 28.48 -21.28
C LEU A 173 3.91 29.66 -20.52
N ARG A 174 3.71 30.87 -21.02
CA ARG A 174 4.30 32.09 -20.48
C ARG A 174 3.24 32.99 -19.85
N PRO A 175 3.52 33.62 -18.70
CA PRO A 175 2.65 34.62 -18.14
C PRO A 175 2.71 35.91 -18.95
N LYS A 176 1.70 36.75 -18.85
CA LYS A 176 1.76 38.12 -19.38
C LYS A 176 2.64 39.03 -18.52
N SER A 177 2.59 38.77 -17.22
CA SER A 177 3.40 39.48 -16.22
C SER A 177 3.54 38.63 -14.96
N PHE A 178 4.48 39.01 -14.07
CA PHE A 178 4.61 38.47 -12.74
C PHE A 178 5.03 39.57 -11.78
N ASP A 179 4.73 39.38 -10.49
CA ASP A 179 5.20 40.25 -9.43
C ASP A 179 6.47 39.72 -8.81
N LEU A 180 7.53 40.52 -8.79
CA LEU A 180 8.80 40.19 -8.19
C LEU A 180 8.92 40.93 -6.85
N SER A 181 9.14 40.16 -5.79
CA SER A 181 9.17 40.63 -4.40
C SER A 181 10.33 40.04 -3.63
N TYR A 182 10.63 40.62 -2.49
CA TYR A 182 11.73 40.21 -1.63
C TYR A 182 11.39 40.40 -0.16
N TRP A 183 12.19 39.78 0.71
CA TRP A 183 12.10 39.94 2.14
C TRP A 183 13.47 39.96 2.79
N THR A 184 13.65 40.92 3.69
CA THR A 184 14.97 41.22 4.30
C THR A 184 15.15 40.68 5.71
N GLU A 185 14.07 40.31 6.38
CA GLU A 185 14.13 39.84 7.76
C GLU A 185 14.52 38.37 7.82
N ASP A 186 15.24 37.98 8.85
CA ASP A 186 15.46 36.57 9.15
C ASP A 186 14.21 36.00 9.79
N TYR A 187 13.82 34.82 9.39
CA TYR A 187 12.65 34.15 9.90
C TYR A 187 13.08 32.99 10.78
N ALA A 188 12.69 33.05 12.04
CA ALA A 188 12.99 32.01 13.00
C ALA A 188 12.05 30.80 12.85
N ASP A 189 10.82 31.04 12.41
CA ASP A 189 9.80 29.99 12.28
C ASP A 189 9.62 29.58 10.83
N TYR A 190 10.32 28.57 10.48
CA TYR A 190 10.14 27.84 9.27
C TYR A 190 9.21 26.66 9.59
N PRO A 191 8.25 26.34 8.80
CA PRO A 191 8.02 26.59 7.38
C PRO A 191 6.98 27.68 7.05
N GLY A 192 6.50 28.41 8.00
CA GLY A 192 5.50 29.46 7.78
C GLY A 192 5.93 30.63 6.90
N VAL A 193 7.16 30.61 6.36
CA VAL A 193 7.71 31.74 5.62
C VAL A 193 6.81 32.18 4.44
N HIS A 194 6.30 31.27 3.66
CA HIS A 194 5.47 31.60 2.51
C HIS A 194 4.06 32.04 2.88
N GLN A 195 3.47 31.48 3.95
CA GLN A 195 2.15 31.92 4.44
C GLN A 195 2.21 33.29 5.13
N HIS A 196 3.28 33.52 5.91
CA HIS A 196 3.45 34.75 6.65
C HIS A 196 4.19 35.83 5.84
N ALA A 197 5.02 35.42 4.88
CA ALA A 197 5.76 36.32 4.01
C ALA A 197 4.86 37.12 3.08
N GLU A 198 3.72 36.58 2.68
CA GLU A 198 2.82 37.24 1.73
C GLU A 198 2.46 38.66 2.16
N ASN A 199 2.23 38.89 3.44
CA ASN A 199 1.89 40.20 4.02
C ASN A 199 3.12 41.05 4.31
N LYS A 200 4.33 40.52 4.23
CA LYS A 200 5.58 41.21 4.56
C LYS A 200 6.51 41.39 3.36
N LEU A 201 6.17 40.82 2.24
CA LEU A 201 6.94 40.95 1.01
C LEU A 201 6.97 42.39 0.54
N LYS A 202 8.16 42.90 0.37
CA LYS A 202 8.44 44.18 -0.30
C LYS A 202 8.56 43.93 -1.78
N ARG A 203 7.96 44.78 -2.59
CA ARG A 203 7.86 44.56 -4.03
C ARG A 203 8.93 45.36 -4.77
N TRP A 204 9.70 44.72 -5.64
CA TRP A 204 10.50 45.43 -6.62
C TRP A 204 9.67 45.95 -7.78
N GLY A 205 8.67 45.17 -8.25
CA GLY A 205 7.78 45.58 -9.30
C GLY A 205 6.96 44.49 -9.95
N THR A 206 6.08 44.85 -10.86
CA THR A 206 5.44 43.97 -11.81
C THR A 206 6.26 43.96 -13.10
N VAL A 207 6.71 42.77 -13.50
CA VAL A 207 7.56 42.57 -14.65
C VAL A 207 6.72 42.09 -15.83
N LYS A 208 6.73 42.74 -16.94
CA LYS A 208 6.04 42.31 -18.17
C LYS A 208 6.89 41.28 -18.93
N VAL A 209 6.25 40.24 -19.42
CA VAL A 209 6.89 39.20 -20.23
C VAL A 209 6.63 39.49 -21.71
N THR A 210 7.67 39.70 -22.48
CA THR A 210 7.57 40.09 -23.89
C THR A 210 8.18 39.10 -24.88
N GLY A 211 8.75 38.01 -24.39
CA GLY A 211 9.41 37.02 -25.26
C GLY A 211 9.68 35.72 -24.51
N ASN A 212 10.56 34.89 -25.07
CA ASN A 212 10.98 33.63 -24.46
C ASN A 212 11.93 33.85 -23.28
N GLN A 213 12.52 35.01 -23.16
CA GLN A 213 13.43 35.39 -22.07
C GLN A 213 13.01 36.74 -21.48
N THR A 214 13.01 36.84 -20.19
CA THR A 214 12.77 38.09 -19.44
C THR A 214 14.02 38.44 -18.65
N LYS A 215 14.52 39.67 -18.83
CA LYS A 215 15.61 40.27 -18.03
C LYS A 215 15.06 41.47 -17.29
N TYR A 216 15.24 41.48 -15.97
CA TYR A 216 14.76 42.60 -15.16
C TYR A 216 15.82 42.99 -14.13
N LYS A 217 16.19 44.29 -14.17
CA LYS A 217 17.09 44.90 -13.18
C LYS A 217 16.29 45.66 -12.14
N PHE A 218 16.71 45.61 -10.91
CA PHE A 218 16.09 46.31 -9.79
C PHE A 218 17.18 46.90 -8.91
N PRO A 219 16.86 47.87 -8.02
CA PRO A 219 17.84 48.44 -7.09
C PRO A 219 18.51 47.35 -6.24
N THR A 220 19.82 47.36 -6.14
CA THR A 220 20.58 46.41 -5.32
C THR A 220 19.96 46.33 -3.92
N THR A 221 19.51 45.16 -3.56
CA THR A 221 18.73 44.93 -2.35
C THR A 221 19.32 43.74 -1.60
N ARG A 222 19.66 43.96 -0.33
CA ARG A 222 20.13 42.86 0.53
C ARG A 222 18.91 42.10 1.07
N ALA A 223 18.69 40.90 0.57
CA ALA A 223 17.54 40.05 0.91
C ALA A 223 17.92 38.60 1.10
N ARG A 224 17.13 37.88 1.90
CA ARG A 224 17.26 36.44 2.09
C ARG A 224 16.25 35.69 1.23
N TYR A 225 15.10 36.30 0.95
CA TYR A 225 14.01 35.66 0.22
C TYR A 225 13.67 36.46 -1.05
N VAL A 226 13.41 35.70 -2.13
CA VAL A 226 12.90 36.24 -3.39
C VAL A 226 11.62 35.49 -3.75
N ALA A 227 10.56 36.22 -4.08
CA ALA A 227 9.29 35.64 -4.49
C ALA A 227 8.91 36.10 -5.90
N VAL A 228 8.55 35.12 -6.75
CA VAL A 228 7.97 35.33 -8.08
C VAL A 228 6.52 34.89 -8.02
N LYS A 229 5.59 35.85 -8.07
CA LYS A 229 4.15 35.58 -7.95
C LYS A 229 3.45 35.84 -9.28
N PHE A 230 2.56 34.93 -9.65
CA PHE A 230 1.73 35.06 -10.84
C PHE A 230 0.29 35.42 -10.45
N LYS A 231 -0.43 36.04 -11.37
CA LYS A 231 -1.87 36.24 -11.28
C LYS A 231 -2.55 35.32 -12.27
N THR A 232 -3.58 34.65 -11.87
CA THR A 232 -4.31 33.68 -12.72
C THR A 232 -4.75 34.34 -14.04
N THR A 233 -5.15 35.60 -14.01
CA THR A 233 -5.55 36.37 -15.19
C THR A 233 -4.44 36.61 -16.21
N ASP A 234 -3.19 36.51 -15.77
CA ASP A 234 -1.99 36.72 -16.58
C ASP A 234 -1.38 35.40 -17.07
N LEU A 235 -1.85 34.27 -16.57
CA LEU A 235 -1.36 32.95 -16.92
C LEU A 235 -2.17 32.33 -18.09
N PRO A 236 -1.55 31.50 -18.91
CA PRO A 236 -2.25 30.55 -19.76
C PRO A 236 -3.10 29.59 -18.90
N SER A 237 -4.15 29.01 -19.46
CA SER A 237 -5.09 28.15 -18.73
C SER A 237 -4.43 26.90 -18.09
N LYS A 238 -3.31 26.46 -18.63
CA LYS A 238 -2.54 25.30 -18.12
C LYS A 238 -1.38 25.67 -17.20
N GLY A 239 -1.28 26.94 -16.77
CA GLY A 239 -0.22 27.38 -15.86
C GLY A 239 0.96 28.05 -16.54
N VAL A 240 2.14 27.94 -15.95
CA VAL A 240 3.38 28.61 -16.36
C VAL A 240 4.52 27.60 -16.45
N GLN A 241 5.37 27.78 -17.43
CA GLN A 241 6.58 26.95 -17.62
C GLN A 241 7.83 27.84 -17.62
N ILE A 242 8.80 27.47 -16.79
CA ILE A 242 10.12 28.12 -16.70
C ILE A 242 11.17 27.09 -17.05
N ARG A 243 12.01 27.38 -18.06
CA ARG A 243 13.14 26.52 -18.43
C ARG A 243 14.32 26.77 -17.55
N GLU A 244 14.61 28.03 -17.28
CA GLU A 244 15.77 28.42 -16.46
C GLU A 244 15.50 29.76 -15.77
N MET A 245 15.96 29.86 -14.53
CA MET A 245 15.93 31.07 -13.73
C MET A 245 17.32 31.38 -13.20
N LYS A 246 17.72 32.61 -13.24
CA LYS A 246 18.99 33.12 -12.72
C LYS A 246 18.75 34.36 -11.86
N LEU A 247 19.39 34.42 -10.72
CA LEU A 247 19.37 35.57 -9.82
C LEU A 247 20.81 36.05 -9.62
N PHE A 248 21.00 37.32 -9.80
CA PHE A 248 22.36 37.88 -9.85
C PHE A 248 22.70 38.83 -8.68
N SER A 249 23.96 38.76 -8.29
CA SER A 249 24.69 39.76 -7.53
C SER A 249 25.83 40.26 -8.43
N GLY A 250 25.64 41.40 -9.09
CA GLY A 250 26.55 41.86 -10.14
C GLY A 250 26.62 40.92 -11.32
N SER A 251 27.74 40.19 -11.48
CA SER A 251 27.92 39.16 -12.51
C SER A 251 27.62 37.73 -12.06
N ASP A 252 27.49 37.54 -10.74
CA ASP A 252 27.45 36.19 -10.15
C ASP A 252 26.02 35.67 -10.09
N ASP A 253 25.78 34.57 -10.79
CA ASP A 253 24.52 33.85 -10.73
C ASP A 253 24.47 33.04 -9.42
N LEU A 254 23.64 33.50 -8.50
CA LEU A 254 23.52 32.93 -7.18
C LEU A 254 22.79 31.58 -7.15
N LEU A 255 22.08 31.25 -8.22
CA LEU A 255 21.38 29.96 -8.31
C LEU A 255 22.28 28.85 -8.87
N ALA A 256 23.32 29.21 -9.63
CA ALA A 256 24.27 28.24 -10.19
C ALA A 256 25.01 27.43 -9.10
N GLY A 257 25.18 27.98 -7.91
CA GLY A 257 25.88 27.35 -6.78
C GLY A 257 25.08 26.29 -6.00
N ASN A 258 23.79 26.17 -6.24
CA ASN A 258 22.86 25.29 -5.51
C ASN A 258 22.81 25.54 -3.99
N ASP A 259 23.13 26.73 -3.56
CA ASP A 259 23.10 27.12 -2.15
C ASP A 259 21.87 27.98 -1.86
N TYR A 260 20.69 27.38 -2.10
CA TYR A 260 19.39 27.99 -1.87
C TYR A 260 18.34 26.93 -1.61
N LYS A 261 17.24 27.33 -0.98
CA LYS A 261 16.01 26.54 -0.86
C LYS A 261 15.00 27.05 -1.89
N PHE A 262 14.24 26.14 -2.41
CA PHE A 262 13.21 26.43 -3.38
C PHE A 262 11.87 25.96 -2.87
N PHE A 263 10.88 26.83 -2.96
CA PHE A 263 9.50 26.55 -2.63
C PHE A 263 8.63 26.93 -3.82
N ALA A 264 7.86 25.99 -4.31
CA ALA A 264 6.89 26.26 -5.34
C ALA A 264 5.49 25.96 -4.80
N MET A 265 4.62 26.94 -4.94
CA MET A 265 3.19 26.77 -4.70
C MET A 265 2.56 26.23 -5.97
N SER A 266 1.58 25.35 -5.84
CA SER A 266 0.90 24.74 -6.97
C SER A 266 1.83 23.95 -7.87
N THR A 267 2.33 22.87 -7.35
CA THR A 267 2.94 21.80 -8.14
C THR A 267 1.87 20.88 -8.68
N ARG A 268 2.22 20.03 -9.66
CA ARG A 268 1.30 19.08 -10.26
C ARG A 268 0.61 18.15 -9.32
N ASN A 269 1.28 17.75 -8.29
CA ASN A 269 0.71 16.88 -7.28
C ASN A 269 -0.17 17.65 -6.29
N GLY A 270 -0.51 18.88 -6.63
CA GLY A 270 -1.55 19.67 -6.01
C GLY A 270 -1.26 20.02 -4.57
N ASP A 271 -2.33 20.16 -3.92
CA ASP A 271 -2.52 20.88 -2.71
C ASP A 271 -1.99 20.25 -1.45
N LYS A 272 -1.24 19.15 -1.50
CA LYS A 272 -0.82 18.45 -0.27
C LYS A 272 0.67 18.28 -0.22
N PRO A 273 1.31 18.77 0.84
CA PRO A 273 2.69 18.38 1.12
C PRO A 273 2.74 16.85 1.20
N ARG A 274 3.67 16.23 0.51
CA ARG A 274 3.78 14.76 0.50
C ARG A 274 4.07 14.19 1.87
N THR A 275 4.65 14.98 2.76
CA THR A 275 4.86 14.60 4.16
C THR A 275 3.58 14.44 4.98
N ASP A 276 2.45 14.99 4.55
CA ASP A 276 1.19 14.84 5.29
C ASP A 276 0.70 13.39 5.32
N TRP A 277 1.16 12.58 4.38
CA TRP A 277 0.75 11.18 4.27
C TRP A 277 1.93 10.21 4.17
N THR A 278 3.16 10.70 4.33
CA THR A 278 4.34 9.84 4.43
C THR A 278 4.70 9.56 5.88
N ASN A 279 5.30 8.41 6.13
CA ASN A 279 5.74 8.06 7.46
C ASN A 279 7.18 8.48 7.67
N ILE A 280 7.39 9.51 8.48
CA ILE A 280 8.73 10.04 8.80
C ILE A 280 9.62 9.07 9.59
N LYS A 281 9.08 7.95 10.03
CA LYS A 281 9.81 6.89 10.75
C LYS A 281 10.14 5.69 9.86
N TRP A 282 9.84 5.77 8.56
CA TRP A 282 10.10 4.71 7.60
C TRP A 282 11.01 5.22 6.49
N HIS A 283 12.30 5.24 6.76
CA HIS A 283 13.33 5.68 5.84
C HIS A 283 14.29 4.54 5.47
N PHE A 284 15.37 4.85 4.78
CA PHE A 284 16.29 3.86 4.24
C PHE A 284 16.87 2.91 5.29
N GLU A 285 17.30 3.42 6.46
CA GLU A 285 17.89 2.56 7.49
C GLU A 285 16.86 1.66 8.17
N GLU A 286 15.64 2.13 8.38
CA GLU A 286 14.54 1.34 8.92
C GLU A 286 14.13 0.23 7.93
N PHE A 287 14.05 0.58 6.65
CA PHE A 287 13.81 -0.39 5.58
C PHE A 287 14.90 -1.47 5.54
N MET A 288 16.18 -1.09 5.58
CA MET A 288 17.28 -2.05 5.60
C MET A 288 17.27 -2.93 6.86
N THR A 289 16.91 -2.35 8.01
CA THR A 289 16.75 -3.10 9.27
C THR A 289 15.61 -4.12 9.15
N TYR A 290 14.49 -3.73 8.57
CA TYR A 290 13.36 -4.63 8.32
C TYR A 290 13.76 -5.83 7.46
N LEU A 291 14.48 -5.61 6.36
CA LEU A 291 14.93 -6.70 5.49
C LEU A 291 15.79 -7.71 6.25
N LYS A 292 16.67 -7.24 7.11
CA LYS A 292 17.50 -8.09 7.94
C LYS A 292 16.70 -8.87 8.97
N ASP A 293 15.86 -8.18 9.73
CA ASP A 293 15.25 -8.72 10.95
C ASP A 293 14.02 -9.56 10.69
N ARG A 294 13.28 -9.30 9.60
CA ARG A 294 11.98 -9.91 9.36
C ARG A 294 11.92 -10.85 8.17
N GLN A 295 12.70 -10.58 7.13
CA GLN A 295 12.71 -11.44 5.96
C GLN A 295 13.68 -12.62 6.11
N GLY A 296 14.44 -12.67 7.22
CA GLY A 296 15.28 -13.80 7.55
C GLY A 296 16.45 -14.04 6.59
N PHE A 297 16.75 -13.07 5.75
CA PHE A 297 17.87 -13.18 4.82
C PHE A 297 19.18 -12.88 5.56
N SER A 298 20.11 -13.83 5.59
CA SER A 298 21.47 -13.60 6.08
C SER A 298 22.21 -12.55 5.24
N ASP A 299 21.84 -12.42 3.98
CA ASP A 299 22.27 -11.42 3.00
C ASP A 299 21.13 -10.48 2.57
N GLY A 300 20.15 -10.26 3.43
CA GLY A 300 18.86 -9.61 3.13
C GLY A 300 18.97 -8.27 2.42
N TRP A 301 20.07 -7.59 2.62
CA TRP A 301 20.33 -6.30 1.99
C TRP A 301 20.51 -6.37 0.47
N SER A 302 20.97 -7.51 -0.07
CA SER A 302 21.05 -7.72 -1.53
C SER A 302 19.68 -7.80 -2.21
N LYS A 303 18.61 -7.95 -1.42
CA LYS A 303 17.23 -8.06 -1.89
C LYS A 303 16.53 -6.71 -2.05
N ALA A 304 17.19 -5.62 -1.68
CA ALA A 304 16.65 -4.27 -1.89
C ALA A 304 16.68 -3.86 -3.35
N VAL A 305 15.60 -3.23 -3.81
CA VAL A 305 15.50 -2.51 -5.08
C VAL A 305 15.29 -1.04 -4.74
N ILE A 306 16.29 -0.22 -4.99
CA ILE A 306 16.27 1.19 -4.58
C ILE A 306 15.97 2.08 -5.78
N CYS A 307 14.92 2.90 -5.67
CA CYS A 307 14.61 3.92 -6.65
C CYS A 307 15.26 5.26 -6.25
N VAL A 308 16.24 5.71 -7.02
CA VAL A 308 16.90 6.99 -6.76
C VAL A 308 16.09 8.15 -7.32
N ASN A 309 16.18 9.29 -6.65
CA ASN A 309 15.49 10.50 -7.07
C ASN A 309 16.10 11.05 -8.36
N ALA A 310 15.39 10.89 -9.46
CA ALA A 310 15.73 11.47 -10.75
C ALA A 310 14.76 12.59 -11.18
N GLY A 311 13.81 12.96 -10.32
CA GLY A 311 12.95 14.12 -10.47
C GLY A 311 13.66 15.40 -10.00
N THR A 312 13.77 15.57 -8.70
CA THR A 312 14.38 16.75 -8.05
C THR A 312 15.82 16.52 -7.58
N GLY A 313 16.31 15.27 -7.61
CA GLY A 313 17.65 14.89 -7.19
C GLY A 313 18.72 15.10 -8.26
N THR A 314 19.93 14.60 -7.99
CA THR A 314 21.09 14.68 -8.88
C THR A 314 21.80 13.34 -9.03
N ALA A 315 22.51 13.15 -10.12
CA ALA A 315 23.36 11.97 -10.34
C ALA A 315 24.42 11.83 -9.21
N LYS A 316 24.90 12.95 -8.68
CA LYS A 316 25.84 12.96 -7.55
C LYS A 316 25.21 12.45 -6.25
N GLU A 317 23.97 12.82 -5.99
CA GLU A 317 23.19 12.30 -4.84
C GLU A 317 22.95 10.80 -4.94
N ALA A 318 22.55 10.34 -6.13
CA ALA A 318 22.35 8.91 -6.38
C ALA A 318 23.66 8.12 -6.22
N ALA A 319 24.78 8.63 -6.75
CA ALA A 319 26.09 8.02 -6.59
C ALA A 319 26.54 8.01 -5.12
N ALA A 320 26.23 9.06 -4.35
CA ALA A 320 26.49 9.11 -2.91
C ALA A 320 25.67 8.06 -2.14
N TRP A 321 24.43 7.79 -2.55
CA TRP A 321 23.62 6.73 -1.96
C TRP A 321 24.21 5.34 -2.22
N VAL A 322 24.62 5.04 -3.46
CA VAL A 322 25.36 3.82 -3.78
C VAL A 322 26.62 3.68 -2.94
N LYS A 323 27.41 4.77 -2.80
CA LYS A 323 28.62 4.77 -1.96
C LYS A 323 28.29 4.47 -0.50
N TYR A 324 27.30 5.15 0.06
CA TYR A 324 26.86 4.93 1.43
C TYR A 324 26.42 3.47 1.64
N ALA A 325 25.51 2.99 0.80
CA ALA A 325 24.96 1.65 0.92
C ALA A 325 26.02 0.56 0.74
N ASN A 326 26.79 0.61 -0.35
CA ASN A 326 27.63 -0.51 -0.77
C ASN A 326 29.08 -0.42 -0.28
N LYS A 327 29.66 0.78 -0.13
CA LYS A 327 31.06 0.92 0.28
C LYS A 327 31.20 1.22 1.78
N ILE A 328 30.29 1.99 2.36
CA ILE A 328 30.34 2.35 3.79
C ILE A 328 29.59 1.32 4.64
N LYS A 329 28.30 1.13 4.39
CA LYS A 329 27.46 0.18 5.14
C LYS A 329 27.66 -1.28 4.73
N LYS A 330 28.19 -1.50 3.52
CA LYS A 330 28.42 -2.85 2.93
C LYS A 330 27.15 -3.67 2.77
N TYR A 331 26.05 -3.03 2.46
CA TYR A 331 24.75 -3.67 2.22
C TYR A 331 24.75 -4.50 0.93
N ASN A 332 25.65 -4.21 -0.02
CA ASN A 332 25.79 -4.93 -1.28
C ASN A 332 24.49 -4.91 -2.12
N ILE A 333 23.77 -3.81 -2.09
CA ILE A 333 22.55 -3.62 -2.89
C ILE A 333 22.92 -3.68 -4.36
N LYS A 334 22.23 -4.54 -5.11
CA LYS A 334 22.50 -4.73 -6.54
C LYS A 334 21.56 -3.92 -7.41
N GLN A 335 20.27 -3.89 -7.13
CA GLN A 335 19.26 -3.33 -8.04
C GLN A 335 18.93 -1.88 -7.68
N TRP A 336 19.05 -1.01 -8.68
CA TRP A 336 18.84 0.43 -8.55
C TRP A 336 18.04 0.96 -9.73
N GLN A 337 16.91 1.57 -9.46
CA GLN A 337 16.03 2.23 -10.42
C GLN A 337 16.36 3.72 -10.49
N ILE A 338 16.26 4.33 -11.69
CA ILE A 338 16.56 5.75 -11.90
C ILE A 338 15.27 6.52 -12.19
N GLY A 339 14.68 7.12 -11.14
CA GLY A 339 13.40 7.83 -11.17
C GLY A 339 12.19 6.91 -11.25
N ASN A 340 10.99 7.48 -11.39
CA ASN A 340 9.72 6.79 -11.51
C ASN A 340 8.83 7.54 -12.50
N GLU A 341 8.31 6.86 -13.53
CA GLU A 341 7.29 7.37 -14.48
C GLU A 341 7.54 8.80 -15.02
N LEU A 342 8.81 9.20 -15.18
CA LEU A 342 9.15 10.56 -15.61
C LEU A 342 8.69 10.88 -17.07
N ASP A 343 8.11 9.91 -17.77
CA ASP A 343 7.37 10.11 -19.01
C ASP A 343 5.95 10.67 -18.78
N GLY A 344 5.44 10.56 -17.54
CA GLY A 344 4.11 10.98 -17.12
C GLY A 344 4.05 12.44 -16.69
N GLU A 345 2.93 13.08 -17.00
CA GLU A 345 2.68 14.46 -16.61
C GLU A 345 2.30 14.63 -15.12
N TRP A 346 2.05 13.56 -14.41
CA TRP A 346 1.75 13.51 -12.99
C TRP A 346 2.99 13.44 -12.10
N GLU A 347 4.17 13.25 -12.71
CA GLU A 347 5.40 13.15 -11.96
C GLU A 347 6.08 14.49 -11.74
N GLU A 348 6.73 14.64 -10.61
CA GLU A 348 7.58 15.80 -10.36
C GLU A 348 8.72 15.82 -11.38
N SER A 349 8.89 16.95 -12.06
CA SER A 349 9.81 17.12 -13.18
C SER A 349 9.44 16.36 -14.46
N GLY A 350 8.28 15.70 -14.52
CA GLY A 350 7.74 15.14 -15.76
C GLY A 350 6.79 16.11 -16.49
N PRO A 351 6.34 15.80 -17.72
CA PRO A 351 6.81 14.69 -18.52
C PRO A 351 8.15 15.00 -19.22
N LEU A 352 9.07 14.05 -19.18
CA LEU A 352 10.28 14.12 -19.98
C LEU A 352 10.10 13.41 -21.32
N SER A 353 10.66 13.98 -22.38
CA SER A 353 10.82 13.26 -23.62
C SER A 353 11.79 12.09 -23.47
N ALA A 354 11.72 11.12 -24.36
CA ALA A 354 12.67 10.00 -24.38
C ALA A 354 14.14 10.47 -24.41
N ARG A 355 14.42 11.57 -25.11
CA ARG A 355 15.77 12.15 -25.21
C ARG A 355 16.21 12.76 -23.88
N GLN A 356 15.34 13.55 -23.25
CA GLN A 356 15.64 14.17 -21.95
C GLN A 356 15.87 13.13 -20.87
N TYR A 357 14.96 12.14 -20.80
CA TYR A 357 15.13 11.06 -19.83
C TYR A 357 16.37 10.22 -20.12
N ALA A 358 16.65 9.87 -21.39
CA ALA A 358 17.85 9.11 -21.75
C ALA A 358 19.14 9.84 -21.38
N ALA A 359 19.22 11.14 -21.61
CA ALA A 359 20.36 11.95 -21.19
C ALA A 359 20.56 11.90 -19.67
N ARG A 360 19.48 12.10 -18.89
CA ARG A 360 19.47 11.99 -17.42
C ARG A 360 19.87 10.59 -16.97
N PHE A 361 19.26 9.56 -17.53
CA PHE A 361 19.59 8.16 -17.23
C PHE A 361 21.08 7.87 -17.41
N ILE A 362 21.66 8.28 -18.53
CA ILE A 362 23.09 8.07 -18.82
C ILE A 362 23.98 8.82 -17.84
N GLU A 363 23.61 10.04 -17.46
CA GLU A 363 24.35 10.83 -16.45
C GLU A 363 24.37 10.10 -15.10
N TYR A 364 23.20 9.66 -14.63
CA TYR A 364 23.06 8.90 -13.39
C TYR A 364 23.82 7.56 -13.45
N ALA A 365 23.65 6.82 -14.55
CA ALA A 365 24.32 5.54 -14.75
C ALA A 365 25.85 5.65 -14.70
N ARG A 366 26.41 6.66 -15.36
CA ARG A 366 27.84 6.95 -15.32
C ARG A 366 28.32 7.24 -13.90
N ALA A 367 27.60 8.10 -13.16
CA ALA A 367 27.95 8.49 -11.81
C ALA A 367 27.84 7.31 -10.82
N MET A 368 26.76 6.56 -10.86
CA MET A 368 26.51 5.44 -9.97
C MET A 368 27.45 4.26 -10.23
N LYS A 369 27.64 3.86 -11.51
CA LYS A 369 28.55 2.77 -11.87
C LYS A 369 30.04 3.14 -11.69
N ALA A 370 30.40 4.41 -11.66
CA ALA A 370 31.73 4.85 -11.27
C ALA A 370 32.03 4.55 -9.78
N VAL A 371 31.03 4.54 -8.93
CA VAL A 371 31.14 4.18 -7.50
C VAL A 371 31.16 2.65 -7.32
N ASP A 372 30.25 1.95 -8.01
CA ASP A 372 30.15 0.49 -7.94
C ASP A 372 29.70 -0.06 -9.31
N SER A 373 30.64 -0.58 -10.09
CA SER A 373 30.37 -1.13 -11.41
C SER A 373 29.53 -2.42 -11.39
N SER A 374 29.35 -3.04 -10.23
CA SER A 374 28.62 -4.31 -10.08
C SER A 374 27.12 -4.13 -9.88
N ILE A 375 26.64 -2.87 -9.80
CA ILE A 375 25.20 -2.61 -9.65
C ILE A 375 24.46 -2.83 -10.97
N ILE A 376 23.20 -3.20 -10.82
CA ILE A 376 22.25 -3.45 -11.90
C ILE A 376 21.33 -2.23 -11.97
N LEU A 377 21.35 -1.52 -13.09
CA LEU A 377 20.56 -0.32 -13.28
C LEU A 377 19.29 -0.58 -14.08
N HIS A 378 18.20 -0.08 -13.58
CA HIS A 378 16.87 -0.18 -14.16
C HIS A 378 16.40 1.16 -14.70
N GLY A 379 15.68 1.12 -15.80
CA GLY A 379 15.00 2.25 -16.43
C GLY A 379 14.11 1.81 -17.59
N PRO A 380 13.15 2.63 -17.98
CA PRO A 380 12.84 3.96 -17.44
C PRO A 380 11.73 3.98 -16.36
N MET A 381 11.24 2.84 -15.87
CA MET A 381 9.97 2.73 -15.12
C MET A 381 8.85 3.42 -15.90
N PHE A 382 8.72 3.02 -17.16
CA PHE A 382 7.80 3.63 -18.11
C PHE A 382 6.34 3.40 -17.71
N SER A 383 5.53 4.44 -17.65
CA SER A 383 4.21 4.45 -17.01
C SER A 383 3.14 3.58 -17.68
N THR A 384 3.40 2.99 -18.83
CA THR A 384 2.38 2.22 -19.56
C THR A 384 2.94 1.03 -20.34
N HIS A 385 2.14 -0.04 -20.36
CA HIS A 385 2.39 -1.17 -21.26
C HIS A 385 2.14 -0.84 -22.75
N LYS A 386 1.52 0.29 -23.07
CA LYS A 386 1.19 0.70 -24.44
C LYS A 386 2.43 1.17 -25.17
N MET A 387 3.33 0.24 -25.52
CA MET A 387 4.61 0.53 -26.16
C MET A 387 4.48 1.34 -27.45
N LEU A 388 3.35 1.20 -28.14
CA LEU A 388 3.07 1.94 -29.39
C LEU A 388 2.54 3.35 -29.17
N GLN A 389 2.53 3.85 -27.93
CA GLN A 389 2.09 5.19 -27.64
C GLN A 389 3.10 6.20 -28.20
N LYS A 390 2.62 7.03 -29.13
CA LYS A 390 3.36 8.17 -29.65
C LYS A 390 3.01 9.41 -28.86
N GLY A 391 3.99 10.26 -28.61
CA GLY A 391 3.75 11.57 -28.05
C GLY A 391 3.40 11.61 -26.57
N ALA A 392 3.62 10.55 -25.82
CA ALA A 392 3.78 10.67 -24.38
C ALA A 392 5.02 11.54 -24.15
N GLY A 393 4.81 12.71 -23.55
CA GLY A 393 5.86 13.71 -23.46
C GLY A 393 6.23 14.32 -24.84
N LEU A 394 7.40 14.91 -24.92
CA LEU A 394 7.88 15.69 -26.07
C LEU A 394 8.62 14.79 -27.11
N ASN A 395 7.98 13.80 -27.69
CA ASN A 395 8.65 12.77 -28.48
C ASN A 395 8.75 13.00 -30.00
N ASP A 396 8.35 14.13 -30.50
CA ASP A 396 8.38 14.44 -31.94
C ASP A 396 7.70 13.38 -32.83
N GLY A 397 6.64 12.73 -32.31
CA GLY A 397 5.90 11.69 -33.02
C GLY A 397 6.57 10.31 -33.07
N LYS A 398 7.69 10.10 -32.39
CA LYS A 398 8.34 8.79 -32.23
C LYS A 398 7.72 7.97 -31.11
N TYR A 399 8.01 6.67 -31.12
CA TYR A 399 7.71 5.81 -29.99
C TYR A 399 8.70 6.06 -28.85
N TRP A 400 8.21 6.47 -27.69
CA TRP A 400 9.03 6.92 -26.57
C TRP A 400 10.04 5.84 -26.14
N MET A 401 9.57 4.63 -25.86
CA MET A 401 10.44 3.53 -25.42
C MET A 401 11.49 3.16 -26.49
N ALA A 402 11.11 3.11 -27.76
CA ALA A 402 12.05 2.79 -28.83
C ALA A 402 13.18 3.82 -28.97
N GLU A 403 12.84 5.11 -28.80
CA GLU A 403 13.84 6.20 -28.87
C GLU A 403 14.74 6.20 -27.63
N PHE A 404 14.21 5.95 -26.44
CA PHE A 404 14.99 5.77 -25.22
C PHE A 404 16.03 4.63 -25.38
N LEU A 405 15.58 3.44 -25.77
CA LEU A 405 16.46 2.28 -25.96
C LEU A 405 17.54 2.54 -27.02
N ARG A 406 17.19 3.23 -28.12
CA ARG A 406 18.13 3.61 -29.15
C ARG A 406 19.23 4.53 -28.62
N ILE A 407 18.88 5.58 -27.90
CA ILE A 407 19.85 6.57 -27.39
C ILE A 407 20.78 5.92 -26.36
N VAL A 408 20.22 5.12 -25.44
CA VAL A 408 21.03 4.42 -24.45
C VAL A 408 21.97 3.41 -25.11
N GLY A 409 21.48 2.63 -26.08
CA GLY A 409 22.32 1.67 -26.80
C GLY A 409 23.45 2.34 -27.59
N GLU A 410 23.22 3.51 -28.21
CA GLU A 410 24.25 4.31 -28.85
C GLU A 410 25.30 4.81 -27.84
N ALA A 411 24.88 5.27 -26.65
CA ALA A 411 25.80 5.70 -25.63
C ALA A 411 26.63 4.54 -25.04
N GLU A 412 26.00 3.39 -24.78
CA GLU A 412 26.70 2.17 -24.35
C GLU A 412 27.76 1.74 -25.34
N LYS A 413 27.43 1.76 -26.64
CA LYS A 413 28.36 1.42 -27.69
C LYS A 413 29.53 2.42 -27.83
N ALA A 414 29.23 3.70 -27.69
CA ALA A 414 30.24 4.74 -27.71
C ALA A 414 31.22 4.66 -26.55
N ASP A 415 30.72 4.36 -25.35
CA ASP A 415 31.50 4.30 -24.13
C ASP A 415 32.11 2.91 -23.85
N GLY A 416 31.68 1.87 -24.58
CA GLY A 416 32.08 0.48 -24.35
C GLY A 416 31.64 -0.03 -22.98
N LYS A 417 30.48 0.44 -22.46
CA LYS A 417 29.97 0.15 -21.12
C LYS A 417 28.48 -0.16 -21.18
N HIS A 418 28.03 -1.03 -20.29
CA HIS A 418 26.61 -1.27 -20.08
C HIS A 418 26.05 -0.31 -19.02
N TYR A 419 24.99 0.41 -19.36
CA TYR A 419 24.29 1.32 -18.47
C TYR A 419 22.92 0.80 -18.08
N LEU A 420 22.14 0.27 -19.05
CA LEU A 420 20.80 -0.25 -18.85
C LEU A 420 20.84 -1.78 -18.74
N ASP A 421 20.77 -2.31 -17.56
CA ASP A 421 20.79 -3.75 -17.31
C ASP A 421 19.37 -4.36 -17.38
N VAL A 422 18.37 -3.63 -16.92
CA VAL A 422 16.97 -4.04 -16.86
C VAL A 422 16.07 -2.96 -17.46
N VAL A 423 15.27 -3.35 -18.44
CA VAL A 423 14.20 -2.49 -18.96
C VAL A 423 13.01 -2.60 -18.04
N ASP A 424 12.63 -1.48 -17.46
CA ASP A 424 11.66 -1.40 -16.37
C ASP A 424 10.41 -0.61 -16.83
N LEU A 425 9.23 -1.13 -16.52
CA LEU A 425 7.97 -0.52 -16.91
C LEU A 425 6.83 -0.88 -15.97
N HIS A 426 5.78 -0.09 -16.00
CA HIS A 426 4.53 -0.31 -15.31
C HIS A 426 3.45 -0.82 -16.25
N THR A 427 2.46 -1.53 -15.73
CA THR A 427 1.43 -2.15 -16.55
C THR A 427 0.08 -2.12 -15.86
N TYR A 428 -0.80 -1.28 -16.36
CA TYR A 428 -2.20 -1.12 -15.92
C TYR A 428 -3.11 -1.11 -17.17
N PRO A 429 -3.42 -2.28 -17.75
CA PRO A 429 -4.02 -2.35 -19.09
C PRO A 429 -5.45 -1.86 -19.17
N TYR A 430 -6.20 -1.85 -18.08
CA TYR A 430 -7.61 -1.52 -18.09
C TYR A 430 -7.87 -0.13 -17.53
N TRP A 431 -8.46 0.72 -18.36
CA TRP A 431 -8.88 2.07 -17.98
C TRP A 431 -10.30 2.31 -18.46
N ALA A 432 -11.28 2.23 -17.57
CA ALA A 432 -12.68 2.45 -17.87
C ALA A 432 -13.44 2.96 -16.63
N PRO A 433 -13.33 4.25 -16.28
CA PRO A 433 -13.88 4.78 -15.03
C PRO A 433 -15.39 4.63 -14.87
N GLU A 434 -16.13 4.57 -15.97
CA GLU A 434 -17.59 4.60 -15.93
C GLU A 434 -18.28 3.23 -16.10
N ASN A 435 -17.56 2.21 -16.60
CA ASN A 435 -18.14 0.90 -16.94
C ASN A 435 -17.22 -0.26 -16.54
N LEU A 436 -16.92 -0.36 -15.27
CA LEU A 436 -16.05 -1.40 -14.74
C LEU A 436 -16.73 -2.76 -14.77
N ASN A 437 -16.16 -3.72 -15.50
CA ASN A 437 -16.63 -5.10 -15.50
C ASN A 437 -15.49 -6.09 -15.74
N ALA A 438 -15.62 -7.29 -15.19
CA ALA A 438 -14.60 -8.33 -15.22
C ALA A 438 -14.24 -8.79 -16.63
N LYS A 439 -15.21 -8.84 -17.55
CA LYS A 439 -14.99 -9.30 -18.92
C LYS A 439 -14.06 -8.38 -19.69
N ASP A 440 -14.33 -7.07 -19.66
CA ASP A 440 -13.52 -6.08 -20.35
C ASP A 440 -12.13 -5.92 -19.70
N MET A 441 -12.08 -6.03 -18.38
CA MET A 441 -10.83 -6.06 -17.62
C MET A 441 -9.93 -7.22 -18.09
N LEU A 442 -10.44 -8.45 -18.11
CA LEU A 442 -9.68 -9.62 -18.55
C LEU A 442 -9.29 -9.53 -20.02
N LYS A 443 -10.19 -9.00 -20.87
CA LYS A 443 -9.86 -8.75 -22.27
C LYS A 443 -8.72 -7.74 -22.43
N ALA A 444 -8.70 -6.67 -21.65
CA ALA A 444 -7.63 -5.67 -21.69
C ALA A 444 -6.27 -6.27 -21.31
N THR A 445 -6.24 -7.23 -20.39
CA THR A 445 -4.99 -7.92 -20.02
C THR A 445 -4.38 -8.69 -21.19
N MET A 446 -5.15 -9.07 -22.21
CA MET A 446 -4.64 -9.79 -23.39
C MET A 446 -3.76 -8.91 -24.31
N GLU A 447 -3.86 -7.58 -24.20
CA GLU A 447 -3.03 -6.66 -24.99
C GLU A 447 -1.58 -6.59 -24.47
N VAL A 448 -1.34 -7.05 -23.27
CA VAL A 448 -0.03 -6.98 -22.60
C VAL A 448 1.02 -7.82 -23.35
N GLY A 449 0.66 -9.00 -23.81
CA GLY A 449 1.56 -9.88 -24.54
C GLY A 449 2.12 -9.29 -25.85
N PRO A 450 1.27 -8.85 -26.78
CA PRO A 450 1.71 -8.18 -28.02
C PRO A 450 2.61 -6.96 -27.77
N ASN A 451 2.34 -6.19 -26.70
CA ASN A 451 3.19 -5.07 -26.32
C ASN A 451 4.55 -5.56 -25.81
N ALA A 452 4.59 -6.63 -25.03
CA ALA A 452 5.83 -7.26 -24.58
C ALA A 452 6.66 -7.81 -25.74
N ASP A 453 6.03 -8.38 -26.77
CA ASP A 453 6.70 -8.82 -28.01
C ASP A 453 7.35 -7.63 -28.75
N THR A 454 6.66 -6.50 -28.81
CA THR A 454 7.18 -5.25 -29.38
C THR A 454 8.37 -4.74 -28.59
N LEU A 455 8.30 -4.73 -27.26
CA LEU A 455 9.41 -4.35 -26.39
C LEU A 455 10.63 -5.23 -26.64
N ASN A 456 10.44 -6.55 -26.66
CA ASN A 456 11.54 -7.50 -26.90
C ASN A 456 12.20 -7.28 -28.28
N ALA A 457 11.41 -6.97 -29.30
CA ALA A 457 11.93 -6.65 -30.63
C ALA A 457 12.79 -5.37 -30.61
N TRP A 458 12.37 -4.33 -29.90
CA TRP A 458 13.16 -3.10 -29.76
C TRP A 458 14.42 -3.29 -28.91
N MET A 459 14.34 -4.05 -27.83
CA MET A 459 15.51 -4.40 -27.01
C MET A 459 16.57 -5.12 -27.88
N ASN A 460 16.17 -6.13 -28.63
CA ASN A 460 17.07 -6.87 -29.54
C ASN A 460 17.64 -6.01 -30.67
N LYS A 461 16.93 -4.97 -31.09
CA LYS A 461 17.36 -4.07 -32.15
C LYS A 461 18.38 -3.03 -31.70
N TYR A 462 18.18 -2.49 -30.49
CA TYR A 462 18.89 -1.29 -30.04
C TYR A 462 19.94 -1.56 -28.96
N LEU A 463 19.81 -2.65 -28.21
CA LEU A 463 20.72 -3.00 -27.12
C LEU A 463 21.56 -4.22 -27.48
N GLU A 464 22.82 -4.22 -27.06
CA GLU A 464 23.69 -5.38 -27.19
C GLU A 464 23.52 -6.31 -25.96
N GLY A 465 23.44 -7.62 -26.23
CA GLY A 465 23.26 -8.63 -25.18
C GLY A 465 21.85 -8.75 -24.62
N LYS A 466 21.64 -9.73 -23.77
CA LYS A 466 20.36 -9.97 -23.11
C LYS A 466 20.17 -8.99 -21.96
N ARG A 467 19.00 -8.39 -21.85
CA ARG A 467 18.60 -7.50 -20.75
C ARG A 467 17.46 -8.10 -19.95
N GLY A 468 17.41 -7.78 -18.67
CA GLY A 468 16.27 -8.06 -17.82
C GLY A 468 15.04 -7.23 -18.21
N VAL A 469 13.88 -7.69 -17.78
CA VAL A 469 12.62 -6.94 -17.85
C VAL A 469 11.97 -6.98 -16.48
N PHE A 470 11.62 -5.82 -15.95
CA PHE A 470 10.94 -5.71 -14.67
C PHE A 470 9.61 -4.98 -14.85
N LEU A 471 8.52 -5.63 -14.47
CA LEU A 471 7.27 -4.94 -14.18
C LEU A 471 7.35 -4.45 -12.74
N SER A 472 7.91 -3.27 -12.52
CA SER A 472 8.11 -2.74 -11.18
C SER A 472 6.85 -2.13 -10.56
N GLU A 473 5.79 -2.07 -11.35
CA GLU A 473 4.42 -1.87 -10.92
C GLU A 473 3.48 -2.54 -11.91
N PHE A 474 2.59 -3.37 -11.45
CA PHE A 474 1.49 -3.83 -12.28
C PHE A 474 0.25 -4.20 -11.46
N SER A 475 -0.88 -3.92 -12.04
CA SER A 475 -2.19 -4.42 -11.65
C SER A 475 -3.08 -4.42 -12.89
N THR A 476 -4.33 -4.81 -12.78
CA THR A 476 -5.24 -4.73 -13.94
C THR A 476 -5.64 -3.30 -14.25
N SER A 477 -5.66 -2.42 -13.25
CA SER A 477 -5.96 -0.98 -13.39
C SER A 477 -5.27 -0.17 -12.30
N VAL A 478 -5.13 1.13 -12.55
CA VAL A 478 -4.71 2.11 -11.53
C VAL A 478 -5.89 2.75 -10.80
N GLN A 479 -7.12 2.48 -11.22
CA GLN A 479 -8.31 3.04 -10.61
C GLN A 479 -8.81 2.16 -9.48
N GLY A 480 -9.06 2.75 -8.31
CA GLY A 480 -9.69 2.06 -7.20
C GLY A 480 -11.14 1.69 -7.51
N SER A 481 -11.51 0.44 -7.27
CA SER A 481 -12.89 -0.05 -7.33
C SER A 481 -13.00 -1.39 -6.63
N GLN A 482 -14.18 -1.71 -6.11
CA GLN A 482 -14.43 -3.02 -5.51
C GLN A 482 -14.16 -4.21 -6.43
N ILE A 483 -14.27 -4.03 -7.76
CA ILE A 483 -13.99 -5.11 -8.72
C ILE A 483 -12.54 -5.57 -8.64
N TRP A 484 -11.61 -4.69 -8.24
CA TRP A 484 -10.20 -5.02 -8.04
C TRP A 484 -9.95 -5.85 -6.79
N MET A 485 -10.90 -5.86 -5.88
CA MET A 485 -10.84 -6.66 -4.67
C MET A 485 -11.44 -8.05 -4.85
N ASP A 486 -12.26 -8.27 -5.89
CA ASP A 486 -12.96 -9.52 -6.12
C ASP A 486 -12.12 -10.52 -6.94
N TYR A 487 -12.51 -11.80 -6.92
CA TYR A 487 -11.75 -12.90 -7.51
C TYR A 487 -11.39 -12.75 -9.00
N PRO A 488 -12.10 -12.02 -9.88
CA PRO A 488 -11.66 -11.83 -11.26
C PRO A 488 -10.31 -11.08 -11.37
N GLN A 489 -9.98 -10.24 -10.39
CA GLN A 489 -8.68 -9.58 -10.30
C GLN A 489 -7.55 -10.61 -10.28
N ALA A 490 -7.70 -11.70 -9.54
CA ALA A 490 -6.70 -12.76 -9.50
C ALA A 490 -6.41 -13.36 -10.89
N ALA A 491 -7.44 -13.55 -11.70
CA ALA A 491 -7.30 -14.04 -13.07
C ALA A 491 -6.54 -13.03 -13.96
N GLY A 492 -6.86 -11.73 -13.83
CA GLY A 492 -6.18 -10.65 -14.54
C GLY A 492 -4.70 -10.54 -14.18
N ILE A 493 -4.38 -10.56 -12.90
CA ILE A 493 -3.01 -10.53 -12.38
C ILE A 493 -2.20 -11.75 -12.86
N ALA A 494 -2.77 -12.94 -12.73
CA ALA A 494 -2.13 -14.17 -13.20
C ALA A 494 -1.88 -14.13 -14.71
N ASN A 495 -2.80 -13.58 -15.49
CA ASN A 495 -2.68 -13.42 -16.93
C ASN A 495 -1.54 -12.46 -17.32
N ILE A 496 -1.46 -11.28 -16.70
CA ILE A 496 -0.38 -10.32 -16.95
C ILE A 496 0.97 -10.95 -16.62
N PHE A 497 1.10 -11.53 -15.43
CA PHE A 497 2.32 -12.20 -14.99
C PHE A 497 2.77 -13.28 -15.98
N ALA A 498 1.87 -14.19 -16.35
CA ALA A 498 2.18 -15.30 -17.24
C ALA A 498 2.60 -14.85 -18.65
N GLN A 499 2.00 -13.81 -19.20
CA GLN A 499 2.35 -13.28 -20.51
C GLN A 499 3.80 -12.78 -20.58
N TYR A 500 4.28 -12.10 -19.55
CA TYR A 500 5.69 -11.68 -19.46
C TYR A 500 6.60 -12.86 -19.17
N LEU A 501 6.20 -13.74 -18.26
CA LEU A 501 6.97 -14.93 -17.90
C LEU A 501 7.32 -15.79 -19.12
N VAL A 502 6.31 -16.13 -19.95
CA VAL A 502 6.55 -17.00 -21.11
C VAL A 502 7.38 -16.35 -22.22
N ARG A 503 7.56 -15.02 -22.19
CA ARG A 503 8.35 -14.26 -23.17
C ARG A 503 9.78 -13.98 -22.74
N PHE A 504 9.97 -13.76 -21.45
CA PHE A 504 11.26 -13.32 -20.91
C PHE A 504 11.94 -14.36 -20.02
N GLY A 505 11.21 -15.34 -19.50
CA GLY A 505 11.74 -16.45 -18.70
C GLY A 505 12.49 -15.95 -17.46
N ASP A 506 13.74 -16.39 -17.29
CA ASP A 506 14.63 -16.02 -16.18
C ASP A 506 15.03 -14.54 -16.12
N ARG A 507 14.77 -13.80 -17.19
CA ARG A 507 15.01 -12.35 -17.25
C ARG A 507 13.87 -11.51 -16.71
N PHE A 508 12.76 -12.14 -16.32
CA PHE A 508 11.54 -11.47 -15.87
C PHE A 508 11.53 -11.28 -14.36
N GLN A 509 11.18 -10.08 -13.93
CA GLN A 509 10.88 -9.73 -12.56
C GLN A 509 9.52 -9.01 -12.52
N ALA A 510 8.79 -9.16 -11.42
CA ALA A 510 7.45 -8.62 -11.26
C ALA A 510 7.20 -8.09 -9.85
N LEU A 511 6.52 -6.95 -9.76
CA LEU A 511 6.06 -6.34 -8.54
C LEU A 511 4.59 -5.95 -8.71
N PRO A 512 3.65 -6.70 -8.12
CA PRO A 512 2.26 -6.29 -8.08
C PRO A 512 2.11 -5.04 -7.22
N TRP A 513 1.34 -4.10 -7.67
CA TRP A 513 1.11 -2.83 -7.01
C TRP A 513 -0.15 -2.88 -6.15
N ASP A 514 -0.07 -2.57 -4.85
CA ASP A 514 1.11 -2.50 -4.01
C ASP A 514 1.02 -3.55 -2.88
N ALA A 515 2.05 -3.69 -2.05
CA ALA A 515 2.08 -4.69 -0.99
C ALA A 515 1.00 -4.46 0.08
N PHE A 516 0.58 -3.24 0.30
CA PHE A 516 -0.36 -2.86 1.34
C PHE A 516 -1.38 -1.83 0.83
N GLY A 517 -2.64 -2.20 0.83
CA GLY A 517 -3.77 -1.32 0.55
C GLY A 517 -4.64 -1.09 1.78
N ASN A 518 -5.20 0.10 1.92
CA ASN A 518 -6.10 0.45 2.99
C ASN A 518 -7.55 0.50 2.49
N VAL A 519 -8.32 -0.54 2.79
CA VAL A 519 -9.73 -0.64 2.36
C VAL A 519 -10.69 0.25 3.14
N PHE A 520 -10.24 0.88 4.23
CA PHE A 520 -11.10 1.75 5.05
C PHE A 520 -11.43 3.08 4.39
N GLU A 521 -10.56 3.55 3.54
CA GLU A 521 -10.72 4.82 2.85
C GLU A 521 -11.67 4.70 1.65
N GLY A 522 -12.20 3.51 1.42
CA GLY A 522 -13.12 3.21 0.34
C GLY A 522 -12.45 2.46 -0.82
N PRO A 523 -13.19 2.12 -1.87
CA PRO A 523 -12.69 1.33 -2.99
C PRO A 523 -11.58 2.02 -3.79
N ASP A 524 -11.38 3.31 -3.60
CA ASP A 524 -10.38 4.10 -4.33
C ASP A 524 -8.93 3.83 -3.87
N HIS A 525 -8.74 3.07 -2.77
CA HIS A 525 -7.43 2.78 -2.16
C HIS A 525 -7.17 1.28 -1.98
N THR A 526 -7.78 0.44 -2.81
CA THR A 526 -7.77 -1.02 -2.63
C THR A 526 -6.92 -1.73 -3.68
N TRP A 527 -5.68 -1.33 -3.87
CA TRP A 527 -4.81 -1.87 -4.94
C TRP A 527 -3.77 -2.85 -4.43
N GLY A 528 -3.67 -3.02 -3.12
CA GLY A 528 -2.59 -3.79 -2.53
C GLY A 528 -2.73 -5.30 -2.71
N THR A 529 -1.59 -5.96 -2.83
CA THR A 529 -1.48 -7.43 -2.85
C THR A 529 -1.99 -8.04 -1.55
N ILE A 530 -1.77 -7.34 -0.45
CA ILE A 530 -2.26 -7.68 0.88
C ILE A 530 -2.96 -6.46 1.42
N SER A 531 -4.24 -6.56 1.70
CA SER A 531 -4.97 -5.45 2.27
C SER A 531 -5.34 -5.69 3.73
N MET A 532 -5.35 -4.59 4.45
CA MET A 532 -5.95 -4.57 5.76
C MET A 532 -7.45 -4.45 5.61
N THR A 533 -8.19 -5.53 5.86
CA THR A 533 -9.61 -5.44 6.03
C THR A 533 -9.95 -5.12 7.47
N ALA A 534 -10.62 -4.03 7.70
CA ALA A 534 -11.45 -3.95 8.87
C ALA A 534 -12.66 -4.81 8.61
N LEU A 535 -12.63 -6.00 9.12
CA LEU A 535 -13.88 -6.63 9.52
C LEU A 535 -14.42 -5.83 10.70
N VAL A 536 -14.91 -4.62 10.45
CA VAL A 536 -15.65 -3.86 11.42
C VAL A 536 -16.99 -4.54 11.55
N LYS A 537 -17.01 -5.65 12.27
CA LYS A 537 -18.24 -6.05 12.93
C LYS A 537 -18.57 -4.91 13.87
N GLU A 538 -19.76 -4.39 13.77
CA GLU A 538 -20.28 -3.36 14.64
C GLU A 538 -19.91 -3.71 16.09
N GLY A 539 -18.99 -2.93 16.71
CA GLY A 539 -18.49 -3.14 18.05
C GLY A 539 -17.16 -3.85 18.23
N SER A 540 -16.46 -4.16 17.18
CA SER A 540 -15.07 -4.58 17.32
C SER A 540 -14.18 -3.34 17.55
N TRP A 541 -13.35 -3.44 18.58
CA TRP A 541 -12.36 -2.43 18.95
C TRP A 541 -11.12 -2.51 18.05
N ASN A 542 -11.13 -3.42 17.12
CA ASN A 542 -10.03 -3.62 16.20
C ASN A 542 -10.20 -2.66 15.04
N LEU A 543 -9.73 -1.43 15.23
CA LEU A 543 -9.73 -0.38 14.23
C LEU A 543 -9.09 -0.79 12.91
N TRP A 544 -8.17 -1.73 12.99
CA TRP A 544 -7.26 -2.03 11.91
C TRP A 544 -7.41 -3.45 11.40
N GLY A 545 -8.42 -4.15 11.77
CA GLY A 545 -8.70 -5.50 11.28
C GLY A 545 -7.50 -6.44 11.24
N SER A 546 -7.69 -7.62 10.76
CA SER A 546 -6.59 -8.49 10.36
C SER A 546 -6.07 -8.05 8.99
N LEU A 547 -4.78 -8.21 8.74
CA LEU A 547 -4.22 -8.17 7.39
C LEU A 547 -4.70 -9.41 6.64
N GLU A 548 -5.49 -9.20 5.60
CA GLU A 548 -6.06 -10.27 4.79
C GLU A 548 -5.43 -10.26 3.40
N PRO A 549 -4.98 -11.41 2.87
CA PRO A 549 -4.62 -11.52 1.48
C PRO A 549 -5.78 -11.15 0.56
N THR A 550 -5.50 -10.38 -0.48
CA THR A 550 -6.51 -9.94 -1.47
C THR A 550 -6.57 -10.88 -2.67
N ALA A 551 -7.50 -10.64 -3.57
CA ALA A 551 -7.56 -11.33 -4.86
C ALA A 551 -6.27 -11.15 -5.67
N GLU A 552 -5.62 -10.00 -5.58
CA GLU A 552 -4.33 -9.73 -6.24
C GLU A 552 -3.22 -10.63 -5.71
N TYR A 553 -3.11 -10.77 -4.38
CA TYR A 553 -2.19 -11.73 -3.76
C TYR A 553 -2.42 -13.15 -4.31
N TYR A 554 -3.68 -13.59 -4.37
CA TYR A 554 -3.99 -14.93 -4.87
C TYR A 554 -3.70 -15.09 -6.36
N GLY A 555 -3.84 -14.04 -7.17
CA GLY A 555 -3.45 -14.03 -8.58
C GLY A 555 -1.95 -14.32 -8.75
N VAL A 556 -1.12 -13.60 -8.01
CA VAL A 556 0.33 -13.84 -7.95
C VAL A 556 0.64 -15.23 -7.41
N TYR A 557 -0.04 -15.63 -6.34
CA TYR A 557 0.12 -16.94 -5.71
C TYR A 557 -0.16 -18.08 -6.69
N MET A 558 -1.22 -17.98 -7.49
CA MET A 558 -1.55 -18.96 -8.54
C MET A 558 -0.47 -19.00 -9.62
N ALA A 559 -0.02 -17.84 -10.11
CA ALA A 559 0.95 -17.76 -11.22
C ALA A 559 2.39 -18.07 -10.79
N TYR A 560 2.76 -17.78 -9.55
CA TYR A 560 4.13 -17.96 -9.08
C TYR A 560 4.31 -19.19 -8.17
N LYS A 561 3.48 -19.35 -7.14
CA LYS A 561 3.65 -20.45 -6.18
C LYS A 561 3.05 -21.76 -6.66
N ARG A 562 1.97 -21.71 -7.44
CA ARG A 562 1.28 -22.91 -7.91
C ARG A 562 1.68 -23.32 -9.32
N PHE A 563 1.82 -22.37 -10.21
CA PHE A 563 2.22 -22.65 -11.60
C PHE A 563 3.71 -22.92 -11.73
N LEU A 564 4.58 -22.22 -10.97
CA LEU A 564 6.01 -22.42 -11.06
C LEU A 564 6.60 -23.32 -9.99
N ASP A 565 6.09 -23.39 -8.78
CA ASP A 565 6.74 -24.08 -7.65
C ASP A 565 8.20 -23.57 -7.44
N PRO A 566 8.39 -22.42 -6.77
CA PRO A 566 9.69 -21.75 -6.66
C PRO A 566 10.81 -22.62 -6.10
N GLY A 567 12.03 -22.43 -6.63
CA GLY A 567 13.21 -23.22 -6.30
C GLY A 567 13.49 -24.34 -7.30
N LEU A 568 12.65 -24.48 -8.34
CA LEU A 568 12.85 -25.42 -9.43
C LEU A 568 13.08 -24.67 -10.75
N GLY A 569 13.76 -25.28 -11.69
CA GLY A 569 13.95 -24.77 -13.05
C GLY A 569 12.89 -25.34 -14.01
N TYR A 570 12.37 -24.49 -14.88
CA TYR A 570 11.36 -24.85 -15.88
C TYR A 570 11.75 -24.41 -17.28
N ALA A 571 11.14 -25.03 -18.28
CA ALA A 571 11.09 -24.49 -19.65
C ALA A 571 9.66 -24.16 -20.01
N VAL A 572 9.45 -23.01 -20.66
CA VAL A 572 8.20 -22.71 -21.34
C VAL A 572 7.98 -23.70 -22.46
N VAL A 573 6.77 -24.25 -22.58
CA VAL A 573 6.42 -25.16 -23.68
C VAL A 573 5.23 -24.60 -24.47
N PRO A 574 5.13 -24.84 -25.79
CA PRO A 574 3.99 -24.41 -26.57
C PRO A 574 2.70 -25.04 -26.08
N VAL A 575 1.65 -24.26 -25.98
CA VAL A 575 0.32 -24.70 -25.56
C VAL A 575 -0.75 -24.07 -26.45
N LYS A 576 -1.80 -24.84 -26.76
CA LYS A 576 -2.94 -24.37 -27.57
C LYS A 576 -4.23 -24.76 -26.88
N SER A 577 -5.23 -23.90 -27.02
CA SER A 577 -6.60 -24.15 -26.61
C SER A 577 -7.49 -24.31 -27.84
N THR A 578 -8.39 -25.28 -27.84
CA THR A 578 -9.44 -25.42 -28.87
C THR A 578 -10.60 -24.45 -28.64
N THR A 579 -10.62 -23.70 -27.55
CA THR A 579 -11.60 -22.64 -27.25
C THR A 579 -10.90 -21.31 -26.97
N GLU A 580 -11.47 -20.21 -27.48
CA GLU A 580 -11.02 -18.86 -27.21
C GLU A 580 -11.40 -18.35 -25.79
N SER A 581 -12.30 -19.05 -25.13
CA SER A 581 -12.76 -18.71 -23.77
C SER A 581 -11.72 -18.94 -22.70
N VAL A 582 -10.71 -19.77 -22.98
CA VAL A 582 -9.66 -20.17 -22.01
C VAL A 582 -8.28 -19.90 -22.58
N VAL A 583 -7.52 -19.10 -21.83
CA VAL A 583 -6.12 -18.78 -22.14
C VAL A 583 -5.21 -19.73 -21.36
N PRO A 584 -4.42 -20.57 -22.03
CA PRO A 584 -3.48 -21.49 -21.39
C PRO A 584 -2.04 -20.97 -21.42
N TYR A 585 -1.30 -21.25 -20.36
CA TYR A 585 0.17 -21.16 -20.30
C TYR A 585 0.73 -22.47 -19.79
N ALA A 586 1.87 -22.91 -20.30
CA ALA A 586 2.45 -24.18 -19.91
C ALA A 586 3.96 -24.12 -19.72
N VAL A 587 4.43 -24.83 -18.68
CA VAL A 587 5.83 -25.02 -18.38
C VAL A 587 6.10 -26.49 -18.03
N CYS A 588 7.32 -26.99 -18.32
CA CYS A 588 7.75 -28.32 -17.88
C CYS A 588 9.12 -28.21 -17.20
N LEU A 589 9.41 -29.12 -16.26
CA LEU A 589 10.69 -29.14 -15.54
C LEU A 589 11.88 -29.31 -16.49
N LEU A 590 12.96 -28.57 -16.23
CA LEU A 590 14.20 -28.62 -17.00
C LEU A 590 15.10 -29.82 -16.65
N GLU A 591 15.10 -30.27 -15.40
CA GLU A 591 15.97 -31.32 -14.91
C GLU A 591 15.16 -32.53 -14.47
N GLU A 592 15.44 -33.66 -15.09
CA GLU A 592 15.07 -34.99 -14.59
C GLU A 592 16.02 -35.36 -13.46
N ASN A 593 15.50 -35.47 -12.23
CA ASN A 593 16.17 -36.20 -11.19
C ASN A 593 15.69 -37.68 -11.23
N ASP A 594 16.54 -38.63 -10.97
CA ASP A 594 16.29 -40.09 -11.03
C ASP A 594 15.02 -40.60 -10.30
N ASN A 595 14.32 -39.72 -9.61
CA ASN A 595 13.05 -39.94 -8.90
C ASN A 595 11.89 -39.10 -9.39
N HIS A 596 12.00 -38.33 -10.49
CA HIS A 596 11.00 -37.43 -10.97
C HIS A 596 10.52 -37.83 -12.35
N VAL A 597 9.25 -38.17 -12.42
CA VAL A 597 8.52 -38.27 -13.69
C VAL A 597 8.26 -36.85 -14.20
N ASP A 598 8.31 -36.66 -15.53
CA ASP A 598 8.05 -35.37 -16.19
C ASP A 598 6.92 -34.57 -15.57
N ARG A 599 7.24 -33.43 -14.97
CA ARG A 599 6.25 -32.51 -14.43
C ARG A 599 6.00 -31.40 -15.44
N CYS A 600 4.76 -31.33 -15.94
CA CYS A 600 4.30 -30.15 -16.69
C CYS A 600 3.16 -29.49 -15.92
N HIS A 601 3.21 -28.18 -15.85
CA HIS A 601 2.19 -27.36 -15.22
C HIS A 601 1.49 -26.52 -16.27
N VAL A 602 0.19 -26.34 -16.11
CA VAL A 602 -0.63 -25.53 -17.00
C VAL A 602 -1.45 -24.54 -16.17
N LEU A 603 -1.31 -23.27 -16.46
CA LEU A 603 -2.14 -22.20 -15.92
C LEU A 603 -3.24 -21.92 -16.93
N LEU A 604 -4.49 -21.95 -16.48
CA LEU A 604 -5.69 -21.74 -17.27
C LEU A 604 -6.46 -20.53 -16.74
N ILE A 605 -6.75 -19.58 -17.63
CA ILE A 605 -7.53 -18.37 -17.32
C ILE A 605 -8.85 -18.39 -18.10
N ASN A 606 -9.97 -18.32 -17.41
CA ASN A 606 -11.29 -18.22 -18.04
C ASN A 606 -11.67 -16.75 -18.27
N LEU A 607 -11.79 -16.34 -19.52
CA LEU A 607 -12.14 -14.96 -19.90
C LEU A 607 -13.65 -14.67 -19.88
N THR A 608 -14.48 -15.67 -19.51
CA THR A 608 -15.93 -15.58 -19.66
C THR A 608 -16.65 -15.70 -18.32
N ASP A 609 -17.90 -15.25 -18.31
CA ASP A 609 -18.85 -15.34 -17.20
C ASP A 609 -19.50 -16.72 -17.04
N THR A 610 -19.08 -17.69 -17.85
CA THR A 610 -19.58 -19.06 -17.80
C THR A 610 -18.47 -20.02 -17.41
N LYS A 611 -18.85 -21.04 -16.66
CA LYS A 611 -17.94 -22.14 -16.33
C LYS A 611 -17.47 -22.83 -17.62
N GLN A 612 -16.17 -23.03 -17.74
CA GLN A 612 -15.55 -23.79 -18.83
C GLN A 612 -15.15 -25.18 -18.35
N ILE A 613 -15.24 -26.16 -19.23
CA ILE A 613 -14.75 -27.52 -18.98
C ILE A 613 -13.77 -27.87 -20.08
N VAL A 614 -12.56 -28.24 -19.70
CA VAL A 614 -11.50 -28.58 -20.62
C VAL A 614 -10.81 -29.88 -20.21
N GLN A 615 -10.15 -30.54 -21.16
CA GLN A 615 -9.16 -31.61 -20.88
C GLN A 615 -7.77 -31.11 -21.25
N VAL A 616 -6.76 -31.52 -20.51
CA VAL A 616 -5.35 -31.20 -20.80
C VAL A 616 -4.65 -32.44 -21.33
N ASP A 617 -4.16 -32.36 -22.56
CA ASP A 617 -3.42 -33.43 -23.24
C ASP A 617 -1.97 -33.02 -23.48
N ARG A 618 -1.04 -33.96 -23.27
CA ARG A 618 0.39 -33.79 -23.58
C ARG A 618 0.74 -34.52 -24.88
N LYS A 619 1.53 -33.89 -25.73
CA LYS A 619 1.92 -34.44 -27.02
C LYS A 619 2.84 -35.65 -26.90
N SER A 620 3.69 -35.71 -25.88
CA SER A 620 4.56 -36.88 -25.60
C SER A 620 3.83 -38.10 -25.11
N GLU A 621 2.57 -37.96 -24.66
CA GLU A 621 1.83 -39.07 -24.09
C GLU A 621 1.33 -40.08 -25.14
N LYS A 622 2.17 -40.99 -25.52
CA LYS A 622 1.81 -42.10 -26.43
C LYS A 622 1.02 -43.23 -25.75
N LYS A 623 1.12 -43.38 -24.42
CA LYS A 623 0.34 -44.33 -23.63
C LYS A 623 0.07 -43.75 -22.24
N LYS A 624 -1.19 -43.83 -21.81
CA LYS A 624 -1.61 -43.34 -20.48
C LYS A 624 -1.07 -44.31 -19.41
N PRO A 625 -0.17 -43.86 -18.50
CA PRO A 625 0.21 -44.69 -17.37
C PRO A 625 -0.98 -44.95 -16.46
N SER A 626 -1.14 -46.15 -15.93
CA SER A 626 -2.24 -46.55 -15.04
C SER A 626 -2.24 -45.81 -13.68
N ASN A 627 -1.14 -45.10 -13.35
CA ASN A 627 -0.94 -44.38 -12.07
C ASN A 627 -0.79 -42.88 -12.24
N TYR A 628 -1.54 -42.29 -13.15
CA TYR A 628 -1.48 -40.90 -13.42
C TYR A 628 -2.11 -40.09 -12.29
N ARG A 629 -1.37 -39.11 -11.75
CA ARG A 629 -1.85 -38.20 -10.71
C ARG A 629 -1.82 -36.77 -11.23
N THR A 630 -2.95 -36.13 -11.28
CA THR A 630 -3.10 -34.72 -11.68
C THR A 630 -3.64 -33.93 -10.51
N GLU A 631 -2.87 -32.94 -10.06
CA GLU A 631 -3.31 -31.99 -9.06
C GLU A 631 -3.88 -30.76 -9.76
N VAL A 632 -4.99 -30.25 -9.22
CA VAL A 632 -5.69 -29.09 -9.77
C VAL A 632 -5.96 -28.11 -8.63
N ASP A 633 -5.41 -26.91 -8.73
CA ASP A 633 -5.73 -25.80 -7.86
C ASP A 633 -6.74 -24.88 -8.57
N VAL A 634 -7.82 -24.52 -7.88
CA VAL A 634 -8.91 -23.70 -8.43
C VAL A 634 -9.06 -22.44 -7.60
N PHE A 635 -9.19 -21.31 -8.25
CA PHE A 635 -9.53 -20.05 -7.62
C PHE A 635 -10.63 -19.32 -8.39
N GLY A 636 -11.71 -19.00 -7.71
CA GLY A 636 -12.91 -18.37 -8.28
C GLY A 636 -13.87 -17.93 -7.19
N ALA A 637 -15.12 -17.67 -7.54
CA ALA A 637 -16.15 -17.15 -6.64
C ALA A 637 -16.42 -18.00 -5.39
N GLU A 638 -16.18 -19.31 -5.47
CA GLU A 638 -16.36 -20.22 -4.32
C GLU A 638 -15.23 -20.12 -3.32
N GLN A 639 -14.05 -19.63 -3.73
CA GLN A 639 -12.89 -19.45 -2.88
C GLN A 639 -12.81 -18.04 -2.31
N PHE A 640 -13.14 -17.04 -3.13
CA PHE A 640 -12.99 -15.66 -2.74
C PHE A 640 -14.02 -14.78 -3.44
N LYS A 641 -14.71 -13.96 -2.68
CA LYS A 641 -15.64 -12.99 -3.22
C LYS A 641 -15.67 -11.76 -2.32
N TRP A 642 -15.61 -10.60 -2.93
CA TRP A 642 -15.76 -9.35 -2.21
C TRP A 642 -17.25 -8.99 -2.10
N ILE A 643 -17.74 -8.78 -0.90
CA ILE A 643 -19.14 -8.45 -0.62
C ILE A 643 -19.25 -7.16 0.18
N GLY A 644 -20.43 -6.52 0.12
CA GLY A 644 -20.65 -5.22 0.74
C GLY A 644 -20.13 -4.07 -0.13
N ASP A 645 -20.24 -2.88 0.39
CA ASP A 645 -19.79 -1.65 -0.26
C ASP A 645 -18.97 -0.77 0.69
N GLN A 646 -18.05 -0.01 0.14
CA GLN A 646 -17.22 0.93 0.88
C GLN A 646 -16.61 0.33 2.16
N LYS A 647 -16.78 0.99 3.30
CA LYS A 647 -16.24 0.61 4.61
C LYS A 647 -16.78 -0.70 5.19
N ASP A 648 -17.93 -1.15 4.68
CA ASP A 648 -18.56 -2.40 5.12
C ASP A 648 -18.21 -3.57 4.20
N ALA A 649 -17.35 -3.33 3.21
CA ALA A 649 -16.90 -4.35 2.28
C ALA A 649 -15.88 -5.29 2.95
N TYR A 650 -16.01 -6.58 2.69
CA TYR A 650 -15.11 -7.61 3.20
C TYR A 650 -15.12 -8.84 2.28
N PRO A 651 -14.06 -9.66 2.31
CA PRO A 651 -14.04 -10.89 1.53
C PRO A 651 -14.86 -11.98 2.23
N TYR A 652 -15.81 -12.60 1.49
CA TYR A 652 -16.55 -13.78 1.96
C TYR A 652 -17.15 -14.56 0.77
N PRO A 653 -16.78 -15.82 0.56
CA PRO A 653 -15.71 -16.54 1.28
C PRO A 653 -14.33 -15.89 1.07
N LYS A 654 -13.39 -16.13 1.99
CA LYS A 654 -12.01 -15.64 1.95
C LYS A 654 -10.99 -16.78 2.02
N MET A 655 -11.25 -17.80 1.22
CA MET A 655 -10.38 -18.97 1.11
C MET A 655 -9.31 -18.72 0.06
N GLY A 656 -8.17 -19.36 0.23
CA GLY A 656 -7.19 -19.48 -0.83
C GLY A 656 -7.58 -20.51 -1.88
N PRO A 657 -6.69 -20.77 -2.87
CA PRO A 657 -6.94 -21.74 -3.90
C PRO A 657 -7.30 -23.12 -3.35
N SER A 658 -8.39 -23.71 -3.84
CA SER A 658 -8.83 -25.06 -3.47
C SER A 658 -8.10 -26.09 -4.30
N GLY A 659 -7.35 -26.98 -3.62
CA GLY A 659 -6.66 -28.10 -4.27
C GLY A 659 -7.55 -29.33 -4.37
N ARG A 660 -7.53 -29.98 -5.54
CA ARG A 660 -8.15 -31.32 -5.72
C ARG A 660 -7.23 -32.25 -6.49
N LEU A 661 -7.39 -33.52 -6.24
CA LEU A 661 -6.69 -34.58 -6.95
C LEU A 661 -7.66 -35.22 -7.96
N LEU A 662 -7.26 -35.25 -9.23
CA LEU A 662 -7.99 -36.00 -10.24
C LEU A 662 -7.42 -37.42 -10.29
N GLU A 663 -8.25 -38.39 -10.02
CA GLU A 663 -7.92 -39.82 -10.06
C GLU A 663 -8.79 -40.55 -11.10
N GLY A 664 -8.18 -41.49 -11.80
CA GLY A 664 -8.91 -42.36 -12.70
C GLY A 664 -9.18 -41.82 -14.09
N LYS A 665 -10.35 -42.15 -14.66
CA LYS A 665 -10.72 -41.83 -16.07
C LYS A 665 -11.29 -40.42 -16.26
N ASN A 666 -11.75 -39.75 -15.21
CA ASN A 666 -12.28 -38.40 -15.31
C ASN A 666 -11.17 -37.39 -15.39
N ARG A 667 -11.03 -36.72 -16.54
CA ARG A 667 -10.01 -35.72 -16.83
C ARG A 667 -10.59 -34.32 -16.99
N ASP A 668 -11.88 -34.18 -16.72
CA ASP A 668 -12.54 -32.90 -16.89
C ASP A 668 -12.07 -31.91 -15.82
N ILE A 669 -11.55 -30.79 -16.29
CA ILE A 669 -11.10 -29.69 -15.48
C ILE A 669 -12.11 -28.58 -15.62
N GLU A 670 -12.78 -28.28 -14.52
CA GLU A 670 -13.72 -27.19 -14.44
C GLU A 670 -12.98 -25.89 -14.08
N ILE A 671 -13.18 -24.84 -14.89
CA ILE A 671 -12.62 -23.52 -14.68
C ILE A 671 -13.78 -22.59 -14.34
N PRO A 672 -13.82 -21.97 -13.14
CA PRO A 672 -14.89 -21.06 -12.75
C PRO A 672 -15.05 -19.89 -13.72
N PRO A 673 -16.23 -19.26 -13.78
CA PRO A 673 -16.39 -17.98 -14.48
C PRO A 673 -15.35 -16.96 -14.01
N PHE A 674 -14.64 -16.30 -14.94
CA PHE A 674 -13.57 -15.36 -14.65
C PHE A 674 -12.51 -15.85 -13.65
N GLY A 675 -12.38 -17.18 -13.53
CA GLY A 675 -11.51 -17.83 -12.56
C GLY A 675 -10.19 -18.30 -13.15
N THR A 676 -9.35 -18.79 -12.27
CA THR A 676 -8.00 -19.28 -12.58
C THR A 676 -7.85 -20.71 -12.08
N VAL A 677 -7.21 -21.56 -12.88
CA VAL A 677 -6.91 -22.95 -12.53
C VAL A 677 -5.44 -23.26 -12.86
N VAL A 678 -4.74 -23.91 -11.94
CA VAL A 678 -3.43 -24.52 -12.20
C VAL A 678 -3.56 -26.03 -12.20
N VAL A 679 -3.10 -26.63 -13.27
CA VAL A 679 -3.07 -28.08 -13.46
C VAL A 679 -1.60 -28.54 -13.38
N ARG A 680 -1.29 -29.41 -12.44
CA ARG A 680 0.04 -30.00 -12.30
C ARG A 680 -0.02 -31.48 -12.63
N MET A 681 0.57 -31.83 -13.76
CA MET A 681 0.52 -33.19 -14.31
C MET A 681 1.72 -33.99 -13.81
N ASN A 682 1.51 -35.28 -13.51
CA ASN A 682 2.52 -36.22 -13.07
C ASN A 682 3.25 -35.80 -11.78
N ALA A 683 2.54 -35.26 -10.83
CA ALA A 683 3.09 -34.93 -9.54
C ALA A 683 3.33 -36.20 -8.72
N PHE A 684 4.48 -36.84 -8.89
CA PHE A 684 4.97 -37.77 -7.87
C PHE A 684 5.43 -36.96 -6.67
N ILE A 685 4.70 -37.07 -5.58
CA ILE A 685 5.05 -36.39 -4.35
C ILE A 685 6.14 -37.22 -3.63
N HIS A 686 7.39 -36.94 -3.94
CA HIS A 686 8.48 -37.03 -3.00
C HIS A 686 8.99 -35.63 -2.62
N THR A 687 8.13 -34.65 -2.63
CA THR A 687 8.43 -33.39 -1.94
C THR A 687 8.57 -33.75 -0.47
N LYS A 688 9.69 -33.32 0.15
CA LYS A 688 9.81 -33.31 1.62
C LYS A 688 8.49 -32.72 2.13
N PRO A 689 7.79 -33.38 3.06
CA PRO A 689 6.55 -32.87 3.59
C PRO A 689 6.81 -31.44 4.06
N THR A 690 6.13 -30.49 3.50
CA THR A 690 6.19 -29.11 3.94
C THR A 690 5.24 -28.94 5.11
N SER A 691 5.70 -28.26 6.15
CA SER A 691 4.84 -27.90 7.27
C SER A 691 3.89 -26.78 6.83
N PRO A 692 2.65 -26.77 7.32
CA PRO A 692 1.78 -25.63 7.16
C PRO A 692 2.39 -24.40 7.84
N THR A 693 1.97 -23.21 7.46
CA THR A 693 2.45 -21.96 8.02
C THR A 693 1.27 -21.10 8.47
N ILE A 694 1.31 -20.61 9.71
CA ILE A 694 0.36 -19.61 10.20
C ILE A 694 0.83 -18.26 9.67
N ILE A 695 0.10 -17.67 8.72
CA ILE A 695 0.50 -16.40 8.09
C ILE A 695 -0.08 -15.19 8.81
N ALA A 696 -1.19 -15.36 9.53
CA ALA A 696 -1.76 -14.32 10.38
C ALA A 696 -2.48 -14.96 11.58
N ALA A 697 -2.34 -14.35 12.74
CA ALA A 697 -3.14 -14.68 13.91
C ALA A 697 -3.33 -13.42 14.77
N ALA A 698 -4.56 -13.01 14.95
CA ALA A 698 -4.91 -11.82 15.71
C ALA A 698 -5.89 -12.15 16.83
N LEU A 699 -5.53 -11.78 18.06
CA LEU A 699 -6.42 -11.83 19.21
C LEU A 699 -7.10 -10.47 19.38
N GLU A 700 -8.43 -10.44 19.41
CA GLU A 700 -9.18 -9.19 19.51
C GLU A 700 -8.84 -8.41 20.78
N LYS A 701 -8.80 -9.09 21.93
CA LYS A 701 -8.44 -8.51 23.22
C LYS A 701 -7.28 -9.27 23.86
N LYS A 702 -6.26 -8.57 24.31
CA LYS A 702 -5.16 -9.16 25.09
C LYS A 702 -5.51 -9.38 26.55
N VAL A 703 -6.45 -8.62 27.09
CA VAL A 703 -6.96 -8.74 28.45
C VAL A 703 -8.47 -8.88 28.40
N MET A 704 -8.98 -9.91 29.04
CA MET A 704 -10.41 -10.25 29.08
C MET A 704 -10.91 -10.41 30.49
N THR A 705 -12.23 -10.19 30.67
CA THR A 705 -12.95 -10.41 31.93
C THR A 705 -14.02 -11.47 31.76
N PHE A 706 -14.64 -11.83 32.89
CA PHE A 706 -15.82 -12.67 32.84
C PHE A 706 -16.96 -11.99 32.08
N GLY A 707 -17.52 -12.70 31.12
CA GLY A 707 -18.53 -12.20 30.19
C GLY A 707 -17.97 -11.79 28.82
N ASP A 708 -16.65 -11.61 28.66
CA ASP A 708 -16.04 -11.43 27.38
C ASP A 708 -16.01 -12.74 26.56
N THR A 709 -15.74 -12.61 25.28
CA THR A 709 -15.41 -13.75 24.40
C THR A 709 -13.93 -13.64 24.02
N LEU A 710 -13.21 -14.72 24.05
CA LEU A 710 -11.91 -14.83 23.42
C LEU A 710 -12.17 -15.01 21.93
N ASP A 711 -11.79 -14.03 21.13
CA ASP A 711 -11.92 -14.00 19.68
C ASP A 711 -10.55 -14.03 19.04
N LEU A 712 -10.25 -15.13 18.36
CA LEU A 712 -8.98 -15.36 17.66
C LEU A 712 -9.25 -15.59 16.16
N PHE A 713 -8.73 -14.69 15.33
CA PHE A 713 -8.75 -14.78 13.89
C PHE A 713 -7.44 -15.35 13.38
N VAL A 714 -7.49 -16.31 12.47
CA VAL A 714 -6.31 -17.00 11.96
C VAL A 714 -6.43 -17.18 10.45
N THR A 715 -5.31 -16.98 9.75
CA THR A 715 -5.12 -17.43 8.37
C THR A 715 -3.87 -18.29 8.32
N ALA A 716 -3.98 -19.46 7.71
CA ALA A 716 -2.88 -20.40 7.58
C ALA A 716 -2.82 -20.99 6.18
N THR A 717 -1.64 -21.38 5.74
CA THR A 717 -1.37 -21.90 4.40
C THR A 717 -0.63 -23.21 4.43
N GLU A 718 -0.83 -24.02 3.40
CA GLU A 718 -0.05 -25.20 3.08
C GLU A 718 0.69 -24.99 1.76
N LYS A 719 1.98 -25.28 1.75
CA LYS A 719 2.86 -25.03 0.58
C LYS A 719 2.67 -26.01 -0.56
N THR A 720 1.99 -27.12 -0.30
CA THR A 720 1.60 -28.08 -1.33
C THR A 720 0.12 -27.85 -1.70
N SER A 721 -0.32 -28.40 -2.83
CA SER A 721 -1.74 -28.30 -3.23
C SER A 721 -2.71 -29.10 -2.34
N LYS A 722 -2.26 -29.55 -1.19
CA LYS A 722 -3.11 -30.32 -0.28
C LYS A 722 -3.86 -29.38 0.64
N PRO A 723 -5.12 -29.67 0.92
CA PRO A 723 -5.85 -28.94 1.92
C PRO A 723 -5.14 -29.03 3.28
N LEU A 724 -5.29 -27.97 4.07
CA LEU A 724 -5.06 -28.06 5.51
C LEU A 724 -6.01 -29.10 6.11
N ALA A 725 -5.54 -29.84 7.13
CA ALA A 725 -6.30 -30.92 7.72
C ALA A 725 -6.98 -30.55 9.04
N GLY A 726 -6.60 -29.43 9.63
CA GLY A 726 -7.19 -28.96 10.85
C GLY A 726 -6.32 -28.00 11.63
N ALA A 727 -6.96 -27.26 12.50
CA ALA A 727 -6.31 -26.42 13.51
C ALA A 727 -6.98 -26.58 14.87
N ASN A 728 -6.22 -26.34 15.92
CA ASN A 728 -6.75 -26.29 17.26
C ASN A 728 -6.00 -25.28 18.13
N ILE A 729 -6.67 -24.81 19.15
CA ILE A 729 -6.03 -24.08 20.23
C ILE A 729 -6.02 -24.91 21.50
N GLN A 730 -4.98 -24.76 22.30
CA GLN A 730 -4.87 -25.26 23.65
C GLN A 730 -4.53 -24.13 24.60
N ILE A 731 -5.26 -24.07 25.72
CA ILE A 731 -5.01 -23.08 26.76
C ILE A 731 -4.87 -23.83 28.09
N LYS A 732 -3.66 -23.88 28.61
CA LYS A 732 -3.38 -24.52 29.92
C LYS A 732 -4.01 -23.74 31.05
N LYS A 733 -4.45 -24.48 32.09
CA LYS A 733 -5.06 -23.90 33.29
C LYS A 733 -6.22 -22.95 32.93
N TRP A 734 -7.05 -23.36 31.95
CA TRP A 734 -8.23 -22.56 31.58
C TRP A 734 -9.20 -22.40 32.74
N ASP A 735 -9.54 -23.52 33.34
CA ASP A 735 -10.41 -23.59 34.54
C ASP A 735 -9.90 -24.66 35.52
N ASN A 736 -10.71 -24.98 36.52
CA ASN A 736 -10.40 -26.00 37.51
C ASN A 736 -10.30 -27.42 36.92
N LYS A 737 -10.76 -27.63 35.70
CA LYS A 737 -10.68 -28.90 34.97
C LYS A 737 -9.39 -29.04 34.18
N GLY A 738 -8.62 -27.98 34.03
CA GLY A 738 -7.29 -28.01 33.42
C GLY A 738 -7.17 -27.32 32.05
N THR A 739 -6.77 -28.03 31.00
CA THR A 739 -6.50 -27.47 29.67
C THR A 739 -7.77 -27.41 28.83
N LEU A 740 -8.12 -26.24 28.34
CA LEU A 740 -9.11 -26.09 27.26
C LEU A 740 -8.49 -26.51 25.94
N THR A 741 -9.20 -27.30 25.17
CA THR A 741 -8.87 -27.57 23.76
C THR A 741 -10.06 -27.26 22.89
N VAL A 742 -9.89 -26.38 21.89
CA VAL A 742 -10.92 -26.05 20.92
C VAL A 742 -10.41 -26.37 19.53
N ARG A 743 -11.21 -27.07 18.75
CA ARG A 743 -10.94 -27.38 17.37
C ARG A 743 -11.51 -26.24 16.50
N ALA A 744 -10.74 -25.74 15.58
CA ALA A 744 -11.19 -24.72 14.67
C ALA A 744 -12.02 -25.34 13.54
N THR A 745 -12.92 -24.54 13.02
CA THR A 745 -13.67 -24.82 11.79
C THR A 745 -13.37 -23.67 10.83
N PRO A 746 -13.00 -23.95 9.58
CA PRO A 746 -12.83 -22.90 8.59
C PRO A 746 -14.10 -22.07 8.40
N ASP A 747 -13.94 -20.86 7.90
CA ASP A 747 -15.07 -19.93 7.74
C ASP A 747 -16.15 -20.45 6.77
N ASP A 748 -15.78 -21.32 5.81
CA ASP A 748 -16.70 -22.03 4.92
C ASP A 748 -17.23 -23.38 5.50
N GLY A 749 -16.75 -23.74 6.68
CA GLY A 749 -17.10 -24.98 7.37
C GLY A 749 -16.37 -26.24 6.92
N LYS A 750 -15.38 -26.14 6.03
CA LYS A 750 -14.67 -27.30 5.45
C LYS A 750 -13.18 -27.06 5.34
N TRP A 751 -12.39 -28.07 5.69
CA TRP A 751 -10.95 -28.10 5.42
C TRP A 751 -10.73 -28.61 3.99
N ASN A 752 -10.78 -27.73 3.01
CA ASN A 752 -10.74 -28.08 1.59
C ASN A 752 -9.78 -27.23 0.76
N SER A 753 -9.12 -26.27 1.37
CA SER A 753 -8.18 -25.35 0.73
C SER A 753 -6.75 -25.50 1.29
N SER A 754 -5.80 -25.11 0.48
CA SER A 754 -4.41 -24.96 0.90
C SER A 754 -4.14 -23.64 1.66
N ILE A 755 -5.08 -22.71 1.63
CA ILE A 755 -5.11 -21.54 2.49
C ILE A 755 -6.49 -21.51 3.14
N GLU A 756 -6.49 -21.45 4.46
CA GLU A 756 -7.71 -21.45 5.26
C GLU A 756 -7.73 -20.31 6.24
N SER A 757 -8.86 -19.65 6.33
CA SER A 757 -9.15 -18.70 7.40
C SER A 757 -10.20 -19.26 8.33
N PHE A 758 -10.05 -19.00 9.61
CA PHE A 758 -10.97 -19.45 10.64
C PHE A 758 -11.01 -18.53 11.84
N HIS A 759 -12.14 -18.47 12.47
CA HIS A 759 -12.41 -17.68 13.65
C HIS A 759 -12.71 -18.59 14.85
N ILE A 760 -11.95 -18.45 15.93
CA ILE A 760 -12.15 -19.23 17.15
C ILE A 760 -12.76 -18.34 18.22
N GLN A 761 -13.92 -18.70 18.70
CA GLN A 761 -14.63 -17.98 19.76
C GLN A 761 -14.76 -18.86 21.00
N VAL A 762 -14.35 -18.34 22.16
CA VAL A 762 -14.46 -19.02 23.45
C VAL A 762 -15.02 -18.08 24.52
N PRO A 763 -16.18 -18.35 25.07
CA PRO A 763 -16.74 -17.53 26.15
C PRO A 763 -15.86 -17.58 27.40
N VAL A 764 -15.54 -16.40 27.95
CA VAL A 764 -14.81 -16.26 29.21
C VAL A 764 -15.83 -16.23 30.37
N THR A 765 -16.12 -17.38 30.93
CA THR A 765 -17.08 -17.49 32.03
C THR A 765 -16.42 -17.28 33.41
N ASN A 766 -17.19 -17.09 34.45
CA ASN A 766 -16.71 -16.99 35.84
C ASN A 766 -16.05 -18.27 36.38
N LYS A 767 -16.04 -19.36 35.58
CA LYS A 767 -15.34 -20.62 35.90
C LYS A 767 -13.90 -20.60 35.38
N VAL A 768 -13.56 -19.64 34.52
CA VAL A 768 -12.21 -19.51 33.97
C VAL A 768 -11.27 -18.98 35.07
N SER A 769 -10.10 -19.59 35.19
CA SER A 769 -9.13 -19.15 36.20
C SER A 769 -8.45 -17.83 35.77
N ILE A 770 -8.31 -16.93 36.75
CA ILE A 770 -7.65 -15.63 36.54
C ILE A 770 -6.14 -15.78 36.33
N GLY A 771 -5.52 -14.86 35.65
CA GLY A 771 -4.07 -14.75 35.50
C GLY A 771 -3.59 -14.75 34.04
N LYS A 772 -2.27 -14.73 33.91
CA LYS A 772 -1.60 -14.82 32.57
C LYS A 772 -1.86 -16.20 31.98
N LYS A 773 -2.18 -16.21 30.72
CA LYS A 773 -2.44 -17.40 29.92
C LYS A 773 -1.75 -17.30 28.58
N GLU A 774 -1.67 -18.43 27.91
CA GLU A 774 -1.10 -18.55 26.59
C GLU A 774 -1.97 -19.48 25.76
N ILE A 775 -2.34 -19.02 24.56
CA ILE A 775 -2.92 -19.87 23.54
C ILE A 775 -1.78 -20.56 22.83
N LYS A 776 -1.80 -21.89 22.77
CA LYS A 776 -0.99 -22.65 21.84
C LYS A 776 -1.86 -22.98 20.63
N LEU A 777 -1.73 -22.20 19.56
CA LEU A 777 -2.36 -22.45 18.28
C LEU A 777 -1.53 -23.45 17.49
N THR A 778 -2.17 -24.49 16.94
CA THR A 778 -1.50 -25.51 16.13
C THR A 778 -2.29 -25.74 14.85
N VAL A 779 -1.64 -25.67 13.72
CA VAL A 779 -2.20 -25.95 12.40
C VAL A 779 -1.50 -27.13 11.76
N SER A 780 -2.23 -28.06 11.18
CA SER A 780 -1.68 -29.30 10.59
C SER A 780 -2.25 -29.57 9.20
N ASN A 781 -1.45 -30.25 8.38
CA ASN A 781 -1.87 -30.80 7.08
C ASN A 781 -2.20 -32.30 7.13
N GLY A 782 -2.20 -32.91 8.30
CA GLY A 782 -2.54 -34.34 8.49
C GLY A 782 -1.53 -35.35 7.96
N LEU A 783 -0.38 -34.91 7.45
CA LEU A 783 0.63 -35.80 6.90
C LEU A 783 1.54 -36.36 8.00
N LYS A 784 1.91 -37.66 7.91
CA LYS A 784 2.66 -38.37 8.96
C LYS A 784 4.05 -37.79 9.27
N ASN A 785 4.69 -37.17 8.31
CA ASN A 785 6.04 -36.63 8.43
C ASN A 785 6.11 -35.12 8.40
N CYS A 786 4.99 -34.46 8.57
CA CYS A 786 4.91 -32.97 8.68
C CYS A 786 4.74 -32.58 10.13
N TYR A 787 5.54 -31.61 10.54
CA TYR A 787 5.37 -31.00 11.84
C TYR A 787 4.28 -29.92 11.71
N PRO A 788 3.29 -29.90 12.61
CA PRO A 788 2.32 -28.82 12.64
C PRO A 788 3.04 -27.49 12.97
N ASP A 789 2.61 -26.42 12.35
CA ASP A 789 3.05 -25.09 12.77
C ASP A 789 2.37 -24.72 14.08
N THR A 790 3.10 -24.06 14.96
CA THR A 790 2.64 -23.71 16.30
C THR A 790 3.01 -22.28 16.64
N LEU A 791 2.02 -21.50 17.02
CA LEU A 791 2.17 -20.13 17.49
C LEU A 791 1.65 -20.01 18.94
N ASN A 792 2.45 -19.37 19.79
CA ASN A 792 2.07 -19.08 21.17
C ASN A 792 1.65 -17.60 21.28
N ILE A 793 0.42 -17.38 21.77
CA ILE A 793 -0.18 -16.03 21.86
C ILE A 793 -0.49 -15.76 23.34
N PRO A 794 0.22 -14.85 24.00
CA PRO A 794 -0.02 -14.51 25.39
C PRO A 794 -1.25 -13.62 25.54
N PHE A 795 -2.00 -13.84 26.61
CA PHE A 795 -3.13 -13.01 27.01
C PHE A 795 -3.36 -13.09 28.52
N ARG A 796 -4.33 -12.36 29.03
CA ARG A 796 -4.62 -12.32 30.44
C ARG A 796 -6.12 -12.39 30.70
N ILE A 797 -6.52 -13.20 31.66
CA ILE A 797 -7.87 -13.17 32.26
C ILE A 797 -7.79 -12.40 33.56
N ARG A 798 -8.59 -11.40 33.69
CA ARG A 798 -8.85 -10.69 34.96
C ARG A 798 -10.21 -11.12 35.51
N GLY A 799 -10.36 -11.06 36.81
CA GLY A 799 -11.68 -11.19 37.43
C GLY A 799 -12.64 -10.07 37.00
N ALA A 800 -13.85 -10.09 37.51
CA ALA A 800 -14.75 -8.96 37.31
C ALA A 800 -14.02 -7.67 37.70
N TYR A 801 -13.98 -6.68 36.76
CA TYR A 801 -13.38 -5.41 37.10
C TYR A 801 -14.16 -4.78 38.24
N ARG A 802 -13.42 -4.24 39.18
CA ARG A 802 -13.98 -3.56 40.30
C ARG A 802 -13.60 -2.10 40.24
N THR A 803 -14.52 -1.20 40.51
CA THR A 803 -14.21 0.22 40.61
C THR A 803 -13.43 0.50 41.88
N THR A 804 -12.35 1.24 41.72
CA THR A 804 -11.56 1.77 42.80
C THR A 804 -12.09 3.14 43.26
N SER A 805 -12.55 3.95 42.32
CA SER A 805 -13.12 5.28 42.60
C SER A 805 -14.02 5.74 41.42
N VAL A 806 -14.93 6.65 41.74
CA VAL A 806 -15.62 7.44 40.73
C VAL A 806 -14.64 8.49 40.23
N MET A 807 -14.44 8.56 38.94
CA MET A 807 -13.66 9.61 38.32
C MET A 807 -14.54 10.85 38.10
N GLU A 808 -15.73 10.63 37.53
CA GLU A 808 -16.70 11.68 37.26
C GLU A 808 -18.09 11.10 36.98
N ASN A 809 -19.12 11.76 37.52
CA ASN A 809 -20.53 11.44 37.29
C ASN A 809 -21.39 12.65 36.94
N PHE A 810 -20.80 13.85 36.87
CA PHE A 810 -21.41 15.12 36.48
C PHE A 810 -22.63 15.56 37.31
N ASP A 811 -23.00 14.86 38.38
CA ASP A 811 -24.17 15.21 39.20
C ASP A 811 -24.00 16.53 39.95
N ASN A 812 -22.76 16.95 40.19
CA ASN A 812 -22.41 18.20 40.85
C ASN A 812 -22.13 19.36 39.88
N GLY A 813 -22.38 19.16 38.60
CA GLY A 813 -22.06 20.13 37.57
C GLY A 813 -20.57 20.23 37.26
N LEU A 814 -20.17 21.19 36.43
CA LEU A 814 -18.78 21.39 36.04
C LEU A 814 -17.92 22.01 37.16
N ASP A 815 -18.52 22.73 38.10
CA ASP A 815 -17.81 23.46 39.17
C ASP A 815 -17.13 22.52 40.19
N ASN A 816 -17.55 21.26 40.25
CA ASN A 816 -17.03 20.26 41.19
C ASN A 816 -16.29 19.11 40.50
N VAL A 817 -15.99 19.27 39.21
CA VAL A 817 -15.34 18.22 38.40
C VAL A 817 -13.85 18.18 38.72
N SER A 818 -13.31 17.02 39.03
CA SER A 818 -11.86 16.81 39.21
C SER A 818 -11.06 16.97 37.92
N TRP A 819 -11.73 16.98 36.80
CA TRP A 819 -11.22 17.24 35.44
C TRP A 819 -12.29 17.97 34.64
N PHE A 820 -11.86 18.87 33.76
CA PHE A 820 -12.79 19.65 32.94
C PHE A 820 -12.33 19.62 31.47
N PRO A 821 -13.26 19.72 30.56
CA PRO A 821 -12.94 19.62 29.15
C PRO A 821 -12.18 20.86 28.66
N VAL A 822 -11.19 20.63 27.85
CA VAL A 822 -10.63 21.64 26.97
C VAL A 822 -11.20 21.38 25.59
N VAL A 823 -12.05 22.26 25.11
CA VAL A 823 -12.65 22.16 23.79
C VAL A 823 -11.65 22.66 22.76
N ASN A 824 -11.30 21.82 21.81
CA ASN A 824 -10.43 22.17 20.71
C ASN A 824 -11.11 21.79 19.39
N GLY A 825 -11.24 22.78 18.51
CA GLY A 825 -11.72 22.59 17.15
C GLY A 825 -10.72 23.21 16.18
N ASP A 826 -10.26 22.42 15.25
CA ASP A 826 -9.40 22.90 14.17
C ASP A 826 -10.24 23.47 13.04
N ASN A 827 -9.73 24.51 12.41
CA ASN A 827 -10.26 25.19 11.22
C ASN A 827 -11.69 24.78 10.78
N ALA A 828 -12.69 25.63 11.04
CA ALA A 828 -14.09 25.38 10.70
C ALA A 828 -14.76 24.21 11.45
N THR A 829 -14.25 23.81 12.58
CA THR A 829 -14.90 22.86 13.49
C THR A 829 -15.30 23.54 14.81
N SER A 830 -16.31 23.01 15.48
CA SER A 830 -16.70 23.47 16.79
C SER A 830 -17.16 22.31 17.67
N MET A 831 -16.94 22.45 18.95
CA MET A 831 -17.50 21.57 19.97
C MET A 831 -17.98 22.43 21.14
N ASP A 832 -19.22 22.20 21.54
CA ASP A 832 -19.84 22.86 22.69
C ASP A 832 -20.08 21.83 23.79
N ALA A 833 -19.71 22.18 25.03
CA ALA A 833 -19.83 21.28 26.18
C ALA A 833 -20.84 21.86 27.18
N LYS A 834 -21.83 21.06 27.58
CA LYS A 834 -22.86 21.46 28.52
C LYS A 834 -23.27 20.31 29.41
N ILE A 835 -23.63 20.63 30.68
CA ILE A 835 -24.29 19.70 31.55
C ILE A 835 -25.77 19.64 31.22
N ILE A 836 -26.28 18.44 31.06
CA ILE A 836 -27.69 18.15 30.86
C ILE A 836 -28.22 17.49 32.11
N ASN A 837 -29.23 18.11 32.72
CA ASN A 837 -29.94 17.49 33.84
C ASN A 837 -30.86 16.40 33.32
N GLY A 838 -30.46 15.14 33.56
CA GLY A 838 -31.19 13.96 33.15
C GLY A 838 -32.14 13.46 34.22
N THR A 839 -32.91 12.45 33.87
CA THR A 839 -33.74 11.70 34.83
C THR A 839 -33.01 10.41 35.26
N PRO A 840 -33.25 9.91 36.50
CA PRO A 840 -32.72 8.61 36.88
C PRO A 840 -32.99 7.52 35.81
N PRO A 841 -32.03 6.62 35.52
CA PRO A 841 -30.90 6.28 36.39
C PRO A 841 -29.60 7.06 36.11
N LEU A 842 -29.56 7.99 35.17
CA LEU A 842 -28.34 8.61 34.72
C LEU A 842 -28.00 9.91 35.47
N GLY A 843 -28.96 10.56 36.16
CA GLY A 843 -28.64 11.84 36.81
C GLY A 843 -28.27 12.94 35.80
N SER A 844 -27.33 13.79 36.17
CA SER A 844 -26.74 14.79 35.27
C SER A 844 -25.61 14.17 34.47
N TYR A 845 -25.43 14.59 33.21
CA TYR A 845 -24.37 14.13 32.32
C TYR A 845 -23.79 15.25 31.47
N ILE A 846 -22.54 15.09 30.99
CA ILE A 846 -21.97 16.03 30.05
C ILE A 846 -22.35 15.66 28.63
N ARG A 847 -22.61 16.67 27.79
CA ARG A 847 -22.86 16.51 26.37
C ARG A 847 -22.00 17.48 25.58
N HIS A 848 -21.30 16.94 24.64
CA HIS A 848 -20.51 17.66 23.64
C HIS A 848 -21.24 17.62 22.32
N ASP A 849 -21.85 18.73 21.92
CA ASP A 849 -22.38 18.92 20.59
C ASP A 849 -21.24 19.36 19.66
N PHE A 850 -21.08 18.75 18.51
CA PHE A 850 -19.99 19.05 17.58
C PHE A 850 -20.50 19.40 16.17
N ILE A 851 -19.73 20.23 15.49
CA ILE A 851 -19.77 20.44 14.04
C ILE A 851 -18.35 20.26 13.54
N VAL A 852 -18.15 19.32 12.60
CA VAL A 852 -16.87 19.10 11.92
C VAL A 852 -17.06 19.44 10.46
N GLU A 853 -16.27 20.38 9.96
CA GLU A 853 -16.18 20.71 8.54
C GLU A 853 -14.91 20.09 7.98
N GLN A 854 -14.98 19.60 6.75
CA GLN A 854 -13.84 19.02 6.05
C GLN A 854 -13.37 20.00 4.98
N PRO A 855 -12.34 20.79 5.25
CA PRO A 855 -11.73 21.61 4.23
C PRO A 855 -11.22 20.72 3.08
N PRO A 856 -11.42 21.12 1.80
CA PRO A 856 -11.01 20.33 0.64
C PRO A 856 -9.51 19.99 0.63
N GLU A 857 -8.70 20.86 1.23
CA GLU A 857 -7.25 20.74 1.31
C GLU A 857 -6.74 19.79 2.39
N LEU A 858 -7.60 19.36 3.33
CA LEU A 858 -7.20 18.40 4.37
C LEU A 858 -7.20 16.97 3.82
N GLY A 859 -6.03 16.38 3.78
CA GLY A 859 -5.80 15.03 3.32
C GLY A 859 -6.23 13.91 4.27
N TRP A 860 -6.58 14.27 5.49
CA TRP A 860 -7.01 13.37 6.55
C TRP A 860 -8.35 13.81 7.15
N PRO A 861 -9.12 12.93 7.78
CA PRO A 861 -10.41 13.30 8.36
C PRO A 861 -10.25 14.36 9.45
N ASN A 862 -10.84 15.52 9.25
CA ASN A 862 -10.87 16.56 10.28
C ASN A 862 -11.63 16.10 11.52
N TYR A 863 -11.39 16.73 12.63
CA TYR A 863 -12.01 16.36 13.90
C TYR A 863 -12.43 17.57 14.73
N SER A 864 -13.34 17.32 15.65
CA SER A 864 -13.64 18.20 16.78
C SER A 864 -13.54 17.39 18.08
N GLY A 865 -12.89 17.89 19.09
CA GLY A 865 -12.58 17.11 20.27
C GLY A 865 -12.64 17.91 21.58
N ALA A 866 -12.93 17.20 22.67
CA ALA A 866 -12.83 17.69 24.02
C ALA A 866 -11.73 16.95 24.76
N TYR A 867 -10.79 17.68 25.33
CA TYR A 867 -9.66 17.17 26.09
C TYR A 867 -9.96 17.24 27.59
N TYR A 868 -9.63 16.17 28.27
CA TYR A 868 -9.84 16.04 29.70
C TYR A 868 -8.50 15.82 30.40
N ASN A 869 -8.14 16.71 31.33
CA ASN A 869 -7.05 16.45 32.26
C ASN A 869 -7.45 15.34 33.21
N VAL A 870 -6.62 14.33 33.37
CA VAL A 870 -6.93 13.17 34.15
C VAL A 870 -6.34 13.29 35.56
N PRO A 871 -7.04 12.81 36.59
CA PRO A 871 -6.50 12.79 37.93
C PRO A 871 -5.37 11.77 38.10
N GLU A 872 -4.51 11.96 39.08
CA GLU A 872 -3.35 11.06 39.34
C GLU A 872 -3.74 9.61 39.60
N GLU A 873 -4.95 9.37 40.09
CA GLU A 873 -5.52 8.04 40.32
C GLU A 873 -5.62 7.22 39.04
N VAL A 874 -5.76 7.85 37.87
CA VAL A 874 -5.78 7.18 36.56
C VAL A 874 -4.48 6.41 36.35
N LYS A 875 -3.36 6.97 36.79
CA LYS A 875 -2.04 6.36 36.66
C LYS A 875 -1.89 5.04 37.44
N LYS A 876 -2.75 4.82 38.40
CA LYS A 876 -2.80 3.58 39.21
C LYS A 876 -3.90 2.64 38.77
N SER A 877 -4.77 3.08 37.88
CA SER A 877 -5.89 2.28 37.39
C SER A 877 -5.45 1.30 36.29
N VAL A 878 -6.26 0.30 36.06
CA VAL A 878 -6.07 -0.65 34.94
C VAL A 878 -6.94 -0.29 33.74
N GLY A 879 -7.82 0.68 33.89
CA GLY A 879 -8.75 1.11 32.85
C GLY A 879 -9.86 1.97 33.44
N ILE A 880 -10.86 2.24 32.61
CA ILE A 880 -12.10 2.94 32.98
C ILE A 880 -13.32 2.13 32.54
N VAL A 881 -14.41 2.33 33.22
CA VAL A 881 -15.76 2.01 32.75
C VAL A 881 -16.56 3.30 32.69
N PHE A 882 -17.34 3.48 31.64
CA PHE A 882 -18.11 4.71 31.46
C PHE A 882 -19.38 4.48 30.66
N ASP A 883 -20.35 5.36 30.88
CA ASP A 883 -21.59 5.39 30.14
C ASP A 883 -21.49 6.46 29.04
N TYR A 884 -21.93 6.16 27.84
CA TYR A 884 -21.94 7.12 26.74
C TYR A 884 -23.11 6.95 25.79
N SER A 885 -23.38 8.04 25.04
CA SER A 885 -24.36 8.07 23.96
C SER A 885 -23.82 8.95 22.85
N THR A 886 -23.89 8.49 21.62
CA THR A 886 -23.34 9.19 20.45
C THR A 886 -24.30 9.26 19.30
N THR A 887 -24.20 10.33 18.51
CA THR A 887 -24.81 10.46 17.19
C THR A 887 -23.83 11.10 16.23
N HIS A 888 -23.91 10.73 14.98
CA HIS A 888 -23.18 11.37 13.88
C HIS A 888 -24.04 11.30 12.63
N ASN A 889 -24.27 12.43 11.96
CA ASN A 889 -25.13 12.48 10.78
C ASN A 889 -24.41 12.09 9.47
N ASN A 890 -23.08 12.00 9.48
CA ASN A 890 -22.31 11.50 8.36
C ASN A 890 -22.13 9.97 8.52
N PRO A 891 -22.48 9.16 7.52
CA PRO A 891 -22.29 7.70 7.57
C PRO A 891 -20.82 7.26 7.74
N LYS A 892 -19.87 8.07 7.25
CA LYS A 892 -18.42 7.85 7.45
C LYS A 892 -17.92 8.35 8.79
N GLY A 893 -18.73 9.13 9.51
CA GLY A 893 -18.36 9.76 10.77
C GLY A 893 -18.31 8.75 11.92
N TYR A 894 -17.36 8.94 12.80
CA TYR A 894 -17.21 8.14 14.01
C TYR A 894 -16.73 8.97 15.19
N HIS A 895 -16.86 8.40 16.37
CA HIS A 895 -16.30 8.94 17.59
C HIS A 895 -15.11 8.11 18.05
N GLU A 896 -14.17 8.74 18.70
CA GLU A 896 -13.01 8.07 19.28
C GLU A 896 -12.68 8.63 20.66
N LEU A 897 -12.09 7.79 21.49
CA LEU A 897 -11.38 8.21 22.67
C LEU A 897 -9.90 7.98 22.45
N GLN A 898 -9.11 9.04 22.47
CA GLN A 898 -7.66 8.99 22.48
C GLN A 898 -7.12 9.15 23.91
N ILE A 899 -6.08 8.39 24.20
CA ILE A 899 -5.33 8.50 25.43
C ILE A 899 -4.00 9.17 25.11
N MET A 900 -3.89 10.44 25.44
CA MET A 900 -2.67 11.19 25.24
C MET A 900 -1.63 10.79 26.29
N SER A 901 -0.48 10.32 25.82
CA SER A 901 0.58 9.79 26.68
C SER A 901 1.92 10.48 26.42
N SER A 902 2.70 10.66 27.50
CA SER A 902 4.09 11.13 27.32
C SER A 902 5.04 10.11 26.69
N GLN A 903 4.55 8.91 26.40
CA GLN A 903 5.30 7.93 25.60
C GLN A 903 5.28 8.26 24.12
N VAL A 904 4.26 8.99 23.68
CA VAL A 904 4.02 9.34 22.26
C VAL A 904 4.62 10.71 21.98
N GLU A 905 5.49 10.78 20.98
CA GLU A 905 6.19 12.00 20.57
C GLU A 905 5.72 12.52 19.22
N ASP A 906 4.93 11.72 18.49
CA ASP A 906 4.59 11.93 17.08
C ASP A 906 3.07 11.95 16.82
N TYR A 907 2.27 12.17 17.85
CA TYR A 907 0.80 12.27 17.83
C TYR A 907 0.05 10.98 17.43
N ASP A 908 0.75 9.85 17.21
CA ASP A 908 0.12 8.53 17.02
C ASP A 908 -0.33 7.97 18.36
N GLU A 909 -1.32 8.63 18.97
CA GLU A 909 -1.78 8.34 20.30
C GLU A 909 -2.53 7.00 20.39
N PHE A 910 -2.55 6.44 21.59
CA PHE A 910 -3.39 5.27 21.85
C PHE A 910 -4.86 5.66 21.77
N MET A 911 -5.63 4.89 21.03
CA MET A 911 -7.01 5.24 20.77
C MET A 911 -7.95 4.04 20.70
N ILE A 912 -9.22 4.35 20.75
CA ILE A 912 -10.29 3.40 20.55
C ILE A 912 -11.47 4.12 19.88
N ARG A 913 -12.08 3.48 18.88
CA ARG A 913 -13.35 3.97 18.31
C ARG A 913 -14.51 3.62 19.22
N LEU A 914 -15.33 4.61 19.47
CA LEU A 914 -16.59 4.42 20.14
C LEU A 914 -17.67 4.08 19.11
N LYS A 915 -18.58 3.16 19.48
CA LYS A 915 -19.73 2.86 18.63
C LYS A 915 -20.61 4.10 18.44
N ASN A 916 -21.18 4.22 17.25
CA ASN A 916 -22.34 5.10 17.09
C ASN A 916 -23.55 4.41 17.72
N THR A 917 -24.00 4.95 18.84
CA THR A 917 -25.10 4.37 19.62
C THR A 917 -26.49 4.84 19.14
N HIS A 918 -26.51 5.70 18.11
CA HIS A 918 -27.74 6.32 17.58
C HIS A 918 -28.61 6.96 18.67
N GLY A 919 -27.96 7.59 19.63
CA GLY A 919 -28.61 8.24 20.75
C GLY A 919 -28.99 7.35 21.94
N ASN A 920 -28.71 6.04 21.84
CA ASN A 920 -28.92 5.13 22.95
C ASN A 920 -27.74 5.19 23.94
N TRP A 921 -28.03 5.06 25.23
CA TRP A 921 -27.01 4.98 26.24
C TRP A 921 -26.45 3.56 26.32
N VAL A 922 -25.15 3.45 26.41
CA VAL A 922 -24.42 2.19 26.54
C VAL A 922 -23.29 2.32 27.54
N ARG A 923 -22.96 1.22 28.21
CA ARG A 923 -21.80 1.14 29.11
C ARG A 923 -20.69 0.40 28.42
N ASP A 924 -19.50 0.96 28.48
CA ASP A 924 -18.30 0.33 27.98
C ASP A 924 -17.19 0.27 29.04
N THR A 925 -16.24 -0.62 28.78
CA THR A 925 -15.09 -0.88 29.65
C THR A 925 -13.82 -0.87 28.86
N LEU A 926 -12.95 0.07 29.15
CA LEU A 926 -11.65 0.19 28.51
C LEU A 926 -10.55 -0.24 29.46
N ILE A 927 -9.66 -1.09 28.95
CA ILE A 927 -8.49 -1.55 29.68
C ILE A 927 -7.25 -1.05 28.97
N TRP A 928 -6.36 -0.41 29.70
CA TRP A 928 -5.16 0.21 29.13
C TRP A 928 -4.30 -0.76 28.30
N GLU A 929 -4.21 -2.02 28.75
CA GLU A 929 -3.48 -3.07 28.03
C GLU A 929 -4.09 -3.45 26.67
N ASN A 930 -5.34 -3.07 26.41
CA ASN A 930 -6.02 -3.33 25.14
C ASN A 930 -5.93 -2.15 24.16
N MET A 931 -5.46 -0.99 24.62
CA MET A 931 -5.34 0.20 23.79
C MET A 931 -4.25 0.02 22.72
N LYS A 932 -4.49 0.54 21.54
CA LYS A 932 -3.57 0.47 20.39
C LYS A 932 -3.41 1.85 19.77
N GLN A 933 -2.25 2.09 19.18
CA GLN A 933 -2.02 3.25 18.31
C GLN A 933 -2.67 3.03 16.94
N GLU A 934 -2.89 4.08 16.18
CA GLU A 934 -3.31 3.99 14.77
C GLU A 934 -2.23 3.30 13.92
N GLY A 935 -0.96 3.49 14.27
CA GLY A 935 0.17 2.77 13.70
C GLY A 935 0.87 3.51 12.56
N TRP A 936 0.58 4.81 12.38
CA TRP A 936 1.29 5.64 11.41
C TRP A 936 2.57 6.27 11.97
N GLY A 937 2.75 6.24 13.28
CA GLY A 937 3.90 6.74 13.99
C GLY A 937 4.84 5.66 14.52
N LYS A 938 5.66 6.03 15.51
CA LYS A 938 6.54 5.11 16.23
C LYS A 938 5.71 4.11 17.04
N THR A 939 5.88 2.83 16.74
CA THR A 939 5.17 1.77 17.46
C THR A 939 5.57 1.69 18.92
N ILE A 940 4.61 1.86 19.81
CA ILE A 940 4.77 1.65 21.24
C ILE A 940 3.98 0.37 21.58
N PRO A 941 4.63 -0.68 22.08
CA PRO A 941 4.00 -2.00 22.23
C PRO A 941 2.81 -2.01 23.19
N GLN A 942 2.81 -1.12 24.18
CA GLN A 942 1.80 -1.06 25.22
C GLN A 942 1.74 0.31 25.86
N LEU A 943 0.52 0.79 26.17
CA LEU A 943 0.29 1.98 26.95
C LEU A 943 0.75 1.74 28.40
N ASP A 944 1.61 2.62 28.89
CA ASP A 944 1.97 2.72 30.30
C ASP A 944 1.00 3.70 31.00
N PRO A 945 0.14 3.24 31.91
CA PRO A 945 -0.80 4.12 32.57
C PRO A 945 -0.16 5.27 33.33
N THR A 946 1.08 5.10 33.82
CA THR A 946 1.82 6.15 34.55
C THR A 946 2.18 7.34 33.68
N LYS A 947 2.10 7.17 32.35
CA LYS A 947 2.44 8.17 31.33
C LYS A 947 1.23 8.87 30.73
N ILE A 948 0.03 8.50 31.15
CA ILE A 948 -1.21 9.14 30.67
C ILE A 948 -1.24 10.60 31.13
N LYS A 949 -1.52 11.48 30.18
CA LYS A 949 -1.67 12.93 30.40
C LYS A 949 -3.13 13.35 30.37
N ASN A 950 -3.79 13.08 29.26
CA ASN A 950 -5.13 13.54 29.00
C ASN A 950 -5.94 12.47 28.29
N PHE A 951 -7.25 12.58 28.35
CA PHE A 951 -8.19 11.92 27.46
C PHE A 951 -8.68 12.91 26.41
N ALA A 952 -8.88 12.46 25.19
CA ALA A 952 -9.49 13.26 24.13
C ALA A 952 -10.67 12.48 23.53
N PHE A 953 -11.87 12.98 23.72
CA PHE A 953 -13.05 12.48 23.04
C PHE A 953 -13.23 13.29 21.76
N ARG A 954 -13.20 12.62 20.61
CA ARG A 954 -13.22 13.28 19.30
C ARG A 954 -14.34 12.75 18.43
N ALA A 955 -14.88 13.62 17.60
CA ALA A 955 -15.71 13.28 16.47
C ALA A 955 -14.90 13.49 15.18
N ARG A 956 -14.89 12.53 14.30
CA ARG A 956 -14.12 12.49 13.06
C ARG A 956 -15.02 12.57 11.83
N HIS A 957 -14.50 13.11 10.74
CA HIS A 957 -15.16 13.40 9.48
C HIS A 957 -16.20 14.53 9.55
N SER A 958 -16.42 15.17 8.40
CA SER A 958 -17.42 16.24 8.29
C SER A 958 -18.81 15.78 8.74
N GLY A 959 -19.49 16.63 9.47
CA GLY A 959 -20.84 16.36 9.95
C GLY A 959 -21.12 17.00 11.30
N LYS A 960 -22.25 16.67 11.85
CA LYS A 960 -22.71 17.15 13.16
C LYS A 960 -23.34 16.03 13.95
N GLY A 961 -23.28 16.17 15.25
CA GLY A 961 -23.85 15.22 16.19
C GLY A 961 -23.46 15.56 17.61
N TYR A 962 -23.42 14.56 18.46
CA TYR A 962 -22.97 14.73 19.82
C TYR A 962 -22.32 13.47 20.39
N ILE A 963 -21.52 13.67 21.43
CA ILE A 963 -21.12 12.66 22.38
C ILE A 963 -21.54 13.07 23.78
N SER A 964 -22.24 12.20 24.48
CA SER A 964 -22.61 12.37 25.89
C SER A 964 -21.89 11.34 26.74
N LEU A 965 -21.41 11.75 27.90
CA LEU A 965 -20.65 10.92 28.82
C LEU A 965 -21.23 11.03 30.22
N ASP A 966 -21.19 9.91 30.94
CA ASP A 966 -21.59 9.82 32.32
C ASP A 966 -20.91 8.66 33.07
N ASN A 967 -20.96 8.66 34.37
CA ASN A 967 -20.55 7.56 35.23
C ASN A 967 -19.17 6.97 34.89
N ILE A 968 -18.16 7.82 34.85
CA ILE A 968 -16.78 7.40 34.56
C ILE A 968 -16.14 6.92 35.86
N TYR A 969 -15.84 5.62 35.94
CA TYR A 969 -15.19 4.98 37.06
C TYR A 969 -13.81 4.47 36.69
N LEU A 970 -12.87 4.61 37.60
CA LEU A 970 -11.58 3.98 37.53
C LEU A 970 -11.66 2.50 37.90
N LEU A 971 -10.94 1.68 37.20
CA LEU A 971 -10.90 0.23 37.41
C LEU A 971 -9.60 -0.20 38.07
N GLY A 972 -9.71 -1.13 39.02
CA GLY A 972 -8.57 -1.75 39.70
C GLY A 972 -8.88 -3.18 40.08
N GLU A 973 -7.88 -3.88 40.64
CA GLU A 973 -8.04 -5.28 41.05
C GLU A 973 -8.82 -5.44 42.35
N ASP A 974 -8.79 -4.41 43.23
CA ASP A 974 -9.34 -4.45 44.59
C ASP A 974 -10.62 -3.64 44.81
N GLY A 975 -11.29 -3.19 43.76
CA GLY A 975 -12.47 -2.35 43.83
C GLY A 975 -13.79 -3.12 44.10
N LYS A 976 -14.92 -2.39 44.04
CA LYS A 976 -16.29 -2.94 44.12
C LYS A 976 -16.86 -3.12 42.70
N GLU A 977 -17.75 -4.08 42.51
CA GLU A 977 -18.51 -4.20 41.27
C GLU A 977 -19.29 -2.91 40.96
N VAL A 978 -19.23 -2.44 39.72
CA VAL A 978 -20.01 -1.30 39.22
C VAL A 978 -21.42 -1.78 38.95
N PRO A 979 -22.45 -1.32 39.67
CA PRO A 979 -23.80 -1.71 39.36
C PRO A 979 -24.21 -1.19 37.98
N MET A 980 -24.85 -2.04 37.20
CA MET A 980 -25.45 -1.62 35.93
C MET A 980 -26.75 -0.87 36.21
N PRO A 981 -26.91 0.37 35.78
CA PRO A 981 -28.20 1.06 35.86
C PRO A 981 -29.28 0.31 35.09
N LYS A 982 -30.52 0.30 35.62
CA LYS A 982 -31.64 -0.31 34.91
C LYS A 982 -31.85 0.39 33.55
N GLY A 983 -31.85 -0.35 32.47
CA GLY A 983 -32.09 0.19 31.12
C GLY A 983 -30.83 0.41 30.28
N LEU A 984 -29.64 0.34 30.87
CA LEU A 984 -28.39 0.37 30.13
C LEU A 984 -28.06 -1.01 29.56
N ARG A 985 -27.57 -1.04 28.34
CA ARG A 985 -27.10 -2.27 27.70
C ARG A 985 -25.56 -2.31 27.78
N ARG A 986 -25.02 -3.48 28.18
CA ARG A 986 -23.60 -3.72 27.96
C ARG A 986 -23.35 -3.83 26.47
N LEU A 987 -22.29 -3.21 25.98
CA LEU A 987 -21.75 -3.53 24.65
C LEU A 987 -21.22 -4.97 24.72
N ARG A 988 -21.79 -5.82 23.90
CA ARG A 988 -21.33 -7.22 23.71
C ARG A 988 -20.38 -7.26 22.55
#